data_769c8f7301ae269cdb5ac6a6a3671a77
#
_entry.id   769c8f7301ae269cdb5ac6a6a3671a77
#
_cell.length_a   1.000
_cell.length_b   1.000
_cell.length_c   1.000
_cell.angle_alpha   90.00
_cell.angle_beta   90.00
_cell.angle_gamma   90.00
#
_symmetry.space_group_name_H-M   'P 1'
#
loop_
_entity.id
_entity.type
_entity.pdbx_description
1 polymer ?
#
loop_
_entity_poly.entity_id
_entity_poly.type
_entity_poly.pdbx_seq_one_letter_code
_entity_poly.pdbx_strand_id
1 'polypeptide(L)'
;MKRILTILTILVLSLPSYAQLLWPIKGTDAGSNIISRPQHYVDGELNFAELFIAADEGTEILSPSDGTIVSLGINYLHSLIRATSYSVEGTFDDAILEVKAKADLSKINPKYLSGQVGIKLSDGRKIYISGLRGNVHFKTGMKIKKGDLLGTASYAYKAFDEPHICLSVSTAKGTPDDPMIPFGLETSFVAPGEIITPEVLTPEQAQEDFNILMDAYVELFPSFYDIVTPEQFEEFKKTSLAKLQSDISYKDFWNVIWSSTSTELAHDSHLSLLTPNPWEPVDGDEYKGNLLLGAIGDSLFVTQALEGAEHLLGKRVDSLDNESASDVIRRIKGMTTGYDAGVRSKIDRLNLVAWNRIYHNRLTEPRTTRVRFSDGTEYVDIWQKSGRGGKYIPALSYEVDYYKRMLQSYSRNWDFKELNDSTVLLTVNTFTLNDVEVDDIVSKIGENVQKENMIIDLRLNPGGHVSAMNRLLSVFIDTTSVALNQYAMVNSNASYESFKYSLNYDQSIAPFEEFKQIEGKKGFYADSEYPVNDIAPDSLVHYPGKVYILTSDQSCSAATVFASVLVRNHRAVTVGRETGTAYHYVTAMKFADIQLPNSKIQVHIPLVKEVFDDVVNERVPYGRGLLPDYEFPVTYEEFFTSKNDVVLEKALELIAEGKYLGENPFEVEVENTTATTSNKEIYLWICFILFAIAAIVCIDFRVFGKRKF
;
A
#
# COMPACT_ATOMS: atom_id res chain seq x y z
N MET A 1 -47.70 26.32 -20.50
CA MET A 1 -47.48 26.71 -19.09
C MET A 1 -47.91 25.63 -18.10
N LYS A 2 -49.15 25.08 -18.12
CA LYS A 2 -49.55 24.04 -17.14
C LYS A 2 -48.69 22.75 -17.18
N ARG A 3 -48.20 22.29 -18.34
CA ARG A 3 -47.34 21.09 -18.43
C ARG A 3 -45.91 21.32 -17.94
N ILE A 4 -45.38 22.54 -18.03
CA ILE A 4 -44.06 22.89 -17.51
C ILE A 4 -44.10 22.98 -15.97
N LEU A 5 -45.22 23.50 -15.42
CA LEU A 5 -45.38 23.53 -13.94
C LEU A 5 -45.50 22.15 -13.32
N THR A 6 -46.16 21.19 -14.03
CA THR A 6 -46.30 19.82 -13.53
C THR A 6 -44.97 19.08 -13.59
N ILE A 7 -44.11 19.32 -14.58
CA ILE A 7 -42.77 18.72 -14.67
C ILE A 7 -41.85 19.31 -13.59
N LEU A 8 -41.91 20.62 -13.34
CA LEU A 8 -41.15 21.22 -12.24
C LEU A 8 -41.60 20.70 -10.84
N THR A 9 -42.91 20.47 -10.65
CA THR A 9 -43.43 19.94 -9.40
C THR A 9 -43.04 18.46 -9.20
N ILE A 10 -42.93 17.67 -10.27
CA ILE A 10 -42.48 16.29 -10.21
C ILE A 10 -40.97 16.20 -9.99
N LEU A 11 -40.16 17.12 -10.57
CA LEU A 11 -38.72 17.18 -10.33
C LEU A 11 -38.38 17.62 -8.87
N VAL A 12 -39.20 18.47 -8.26
CA VAL A 12 -39.04 18.88 -6.85
C VAL A 12 -39.50 17.80 -5.87
N LEU A 13 -40.41 16.89 -6.30
CA LEU A 13 -40.89 15.76 -5.47
C LEU A 13 -40.04 14.47 -5.59
N SER A 14 -39.05 14.45 -6.49
CA SER A 14 -38.15 13.29 -6.66
C SER A 14 -36.76 13.48 -6.07
N LEU A 15 -36.47 14.59 -5.40
CA LEU A 15 -35.32 14.69 -4.52
C LEU A 15 -35.60 13.79 -3.30
N PRO A 16 -34.78 12.82 -2.99
CA PRO A 16 -34.92 12.08 -1.73
C PRO A 16 -34.95 13.15 -0.62
N SER A 17 -36.03 13.18 0.17
CA SER A 17 -36.08 14.05 1.34
C SER A 17 -35.05 13.47 2.32
N TYR A 18 -33.83 13.95 2.26
CA TYR A 18 -32.86 13.72 3.31
C TYR A 18 -33.51 14.26 4.59
N ALA A 19 -33.86 13.40 5.50
CA ALA A 19 -34.27 13.84 6.83
C ALA A 19 -33.10 14.66 7.39
N GLN A 20 -33.29 15.97 7.53
CA GLN A 20 -32.25 16.88 8.00
C GLN A 20 -31.75 16.43 9.36
N LEU A 21 -30.47 16.11 9.46
CA LEU A 21 -29.84 15.70 10.69
C LEU A 21 -29.81 16.87 11.69
N LEU A 22 -29.81 16.56 12.97
CA LEU A 22 -29.57 17.53 14.02
C LEU A 22 -28.08 17.89 14.04
N TRP A 23 -27.78 19.19 14.10
CA TRP A 23 -26.40 19.63 14.35
C TRP A 23 -25.94 19.11 15.71
N PRO A 24 -24.75 18.49 15.78
CA PRO A 24 -24.38 17.72 16.98
C PRO A 24 -24.04 18.57 18.19
N ILE A 25 -23.66 19.85 18.02
CA ILE A 25 -23.31 20.74 19.13
C ILE A 25 -24.56 21.38 19.70
N LYS A 26 -24.85 21.10 20.94
CA LYS A 26 -26.04 21.63 21.63
C LYS A 26 -26.09 23.15 21.65
N GLY A 27 -27.21 23.71 21.24
CA GLY A 27 -27.46 25.16 21.30
C GLY A 27 -26.83 25.98 20.17
N THR A 28 -26.32 25.33 19.13
CA THR A 28 -25.78 26.01 17.95
C THR A 28 -26.54 25.61 16.67
N ASP A 29 -26.55 26.52 15.69
CA ASP A 29 -27.19 26.28 14.41
C ASP A 29 -26.28 25.45 13.50
N ALA A 30 -26.87 24.73 12.55
CA ALA A 30 -26.13 23.94 11.56
C ALA A 30 -25.14 24.82 10.78
N GLY A 31 -23.90 24.35 10.67
CA GLY A 31 -22.80 25.07 10.01
C GLY A 31 -22.05 26.05 10.91
N SER A 32 -22.46 26.22 12.17
CA SER A 32 -21.73 27.05 13.14
C SER A 32 -20.39 26.41 13.53
N ASN A 33 -19.37 27.24 13.74
CA ASN A 33 -18.08 26.88 14.30
C ASN A 33 -17.29 25.81 13.52
N ILE A 34 -17.51 25.72 12.21
CA ILE A 34 -16.70 24.84 11.35
C ILE A 34 -15.29 25.40 11.26
N ILE A 35 -14.29 24.61 11.65
CA ILE A 35 -12.88 24.93 11.58
C ILE A 35 -12.18 24.26 10.39
N SER A 36 -12.67 23.12 9.93
CA SER A 36 -12.22 22.52 8.67
C SER A 36 -13.35 21.75 8.00
N ARG A 37 -13.39 21.81 6.70
CA ARG A 37 -14.36 21.14 5.82
C ARG A 37 -13.69 20.00 5.06
N PRO A 38 -14.46 19.01 4.54
CA PRO A 38 -13.94 18.05 3.60
C PRO A 38 -13.17 18.71 2.45
N GLN A 39 -12.12 18.07 2.01
CA GLN A 39 -11.22 18.52 0.94
C GLN A 39 -10.46 19.82 1.22
N HIS A 40 -10.34 20.22 2.48
CA HIS A 40 -9.42 21.25 2.92
C HIS A 40 -8.15 20.63 3.51
N TYR A 41 -7.03 21.36 3.43
CA TYR A 41 -5.79 20.93 4.07
C TYR A 41 -5.80 21.22 5.56
N VAL A 42 -5.34 20.24 6.34
CA VAL A 42 -5.15 20.33 7.77
C VAL A 42 -3.75 19.80 8.09
N ASP A 43 -2.89 20.65 8.62
CA ASP A 43 -1.51 20.31 8.98
C ASP A 43 -0.71 19.68 7.80
N GLY A 44 -0.93 20.21 6.59
CA GLY A 44 -0.28 19.75 5.36
C GLY A 44 -0.87 18.45 4.75
N GLU A 45 -1.85 17.83 5.40
CA GLU A 45 -2.54 16.65 4.89
C GLU A 45 -3.95 17.01 4.40
N LEU A 46 -4.40 16.35 3.33
CA LEU A 46 -5.76 16.54 2.82
C LEU A 46 -6.76 15.88 3.76
N ASN A 47 -7.64 16.68 4.33
CA ASN A 47 -8.87 16.21 4.97
C ASN A 47 -9.86 15.74 3.90
N PHE A 48 -9.89 14.44 3.63
CA PHE A 48 -10.67 13.90 2.52
C PHE A 48 -12.17 14.00 2.71
N ALA A 49 -12.71 13.62 3.89
CA ALA A 49 -14.15 13.47 4.10
C ALA A 49 -14.60 13.82 5.53
N GLU A 50 -13.83 14.60 6.26
CA GLU A 50 -14.10 14.90 7.66
C GLU A 50 -14.56 16.34 7.84
N LEU A 51 -15.46 16.56 8.79
CA LEU A 51 -15.94 17.86 9.21
C LEU A 51 -15.48 18.11 10.65
N PHE A 52 -14.60 19.11 10.83
CA PHE A 52 -14.12 19.52 12.14
C PHE A 52 -14.91 20.74 12.62
N ILE A 53 -15.43 20.66 13.84
CA ILE A 53 -16.34 21.66 14.42
C ILE A 53 -15.84 22.04 15.81
N ALA A 54 -15.47 23.31 16.01
CA ALA A 54 -15.08 23.82 17.31
C ALA A 54 -16.25 23.84 18.29
N ALA A 55 -15.96 23.50 19.52
CA ALA A 55 -16.91 23.58 20.63
C ALA A 55 -16.10 23.72 21.92
N ASP A 56 -16.53 24.59 22.83
CA ASP A 56 -15.89 24.72 24.15
C ASP A 56 -15.83 23.37 24.86
N GLU A 57 -14.73 23.10 25.54
CA GLU A 57 -14.55 21.85 26.29
C GLU A 57 -15.68 21.64 27.28
N GLY A 58 -16.27 20.48 27.26
CA GLY A 58 -17.45 20.18 28.12
C GLY A 58 -18.79 20.50 27.48
N THR A 59 -18.86 21.11 26.31
CA THR A 59 -20.13 21.33 25.59
C THR A 59 -20.78 19.99 25.24
N GLU A 60 -22.08 19.87 25.49
CA GLU A 60 -22.85 18.65 25.21
C GLU A 60 -22.93 18.39 23.70
N ILE A 61 -22.59 17.16 23.31
CA ILE A 61 -22.66 16.64 21.94
C ILE A 61 -23.83 15.66 21.83
N LEU A 62 -24.70 15.92 20.89
CA LEU A 62 -25.97 15.22 20.71
C LEU A 62 -25.98 14.31 19.51
N SER A 63 -26.74 13.23 19.58
CA SER A 63 -26.95 12.34 18.43
C SER A 63 -27.64 13.08 17.27
N PRO A 64 -27.04 13.08 16.06
CA PRO A 64 -27.62 13.75 14.90
C PRO A 64 -28.95 13.12 14.43
N SER A 65 -29.17 11.84 14.74
CA SER A 65 -30.33 11.07 14.24
C SER A 65 -30.66 9.90 15.15
N ASP A 66 -31.84 9.34 14.93
CA ASP A 66 -32.16 7.99 15.40
C ASP A 66 -31.21 6.99 14.75
N GLY A 67 -30.78 5.97 15.51
CA GLY A 67 -29.87 4.99 14.97
C GLY A 67 -29.53 3.84 15.91
N THR A 68 -28.53 3.07 15.51
CA THR A 68 -27.96 1.97 16.29
C THR A 68 -26.47 2.18 16.42
N ILE A 69 -25.93 2.10 17.63
CA ILE A 69 -24.48 2.14 17.86
C ILE A 69 -23.85 0.89 17.25
N VAL A 70 -22.91 1.08 16.32
CA VAL A 70 -22.23 -0.01 15.60
C VAL A 70 -20.75 -0.09 15.92
N SER A 71 -20.15 0.98 16.43
CA SER A 71 -18.78 0.98 16.91
C SER A 71 -18.60 1.95 18.07
N LEU A 72 -17.69 1.60 18.96
CA LEU A 72 -17.23 2.40 20.08
C LEU A 72 -15.71 2.25 20.16
N GLY A 73 -15.00 3.32 20.50
CA GLY A 73 -13.56 3.27 20.65
C GLY A 73 -12.98 4.54 21.24
N ILE A 74 -11.68 4.49 21.51
CA ILE A 74 -10.90 5.67 21.86
C ILE A 74 -10.10 6.09 20.64
N ASN A 75 -10.25 7.34 20.26
CA ASN A 75 -9.50 7.96 19.18
C ASN A 75 -8.27 8.65 19.77
N TYR A 76 -7.13 8.45 19.11
CA TYR A 76 -5.90 9.19 19.35
C TYR A 76 -5.29 9.55 18.00
N LEU A 77 -5.19 10.84 17.72
CA LEU A 77 -4.56 11.32 16.46
C LEU A 77 -5.14 10.64 15.20
N HIS A 78 -6.46 10.51 15.09
CA HIS A 78 -7.18 9.76 14.05
C HIS A 78 -7.00 8.24 14.05
N SER A 79 -6.23 7.67 14.98
CA SER A 79 -6.08 6.23 15.13
C SER A 79 -7.05 5.71 16.19
N LEU A 80 -7.78 4.66 15.86
CA LEU A 80 -8.73 4.04 16.78
C LEU A 80 -8.01 3.04 17.69
N ILE A 81 -7.91 3.36 18.98
CA ILE A 81 -7.38 2.48 20.02
C ILE A 81 -8.53 1.72 20.65
N ARG A 82 -8.45 0.40 20.72
CA ARG A 82 -9.43 -0.43 21.41
C ARG A 82 -9.05 -0.60 22.86
N ALA A 83 -9.75 0.06 23.77
CA ALA A 83 -9.75 -0.30 25.19
C ALA A 83 -10.55 -1.58 25.39
N THR A 84 -10.05 -2.50 26.21
CA THR A 84 -10.66 -3.84 26.39
C THR A 84 -12.05 -3.75 26.99
N SER A 85 -12.26 -2.81 27.91
CA SER A 85 -13.55 -2.56 28.58
C SER A 85 -14.56 -1.81 27.72
N TYR A 86 -14.12 -1.18 26.63
CA TYR A 86 -14.95 -0.25 25.85
C TYR A 86 -15.28 -0.72 24.43
N SER A 87 -14.63 -1.75 23.91
CA SER A 87 -14.87 -2.20 22.53
C SER A 87 -16.31 -2.69 22.27
N VAL A 88 -17.07 -3.00 23.30
CA VAL A 88 -18.44 -3.53 23.24
C VAL A 88 -19.41 -2.77 24.13
N GLU A 89 -18.96 -2.32 25.31
CA GLU A 89 -19.79 -1.68 26.35
C GLU A 89 -18.93 -0.81 27.28
N GLY A 90 -19.40 0.38 27.72
CA GLY A 90 -18.70 1.23 28.68
C GLY A 90 -18.93 2.71 28.51
N THR A 91 -18.12 3.50 29.21
CA THR A 91 -18.07 4.97 29.11
C THR A 91 -16.78 5.44 28.47
N PHE A 92 -16.77 6.64 27.88
CA PHE A 92 -15.56 7.20 27.28
C PHE A 92 -14.48 7.47 28.33
N ASP A 93 -14.86 8.01 29.49
CA ASP A 93 -13.91 8.36 30.54
C ASP A 93 -13.25 7.10 31.14
N ASP A 94 -14.01 6.01 31.36
CA ASP A 94 -13.45 4.75 31.85
C ASP A 94 -12.46 4.15 30.82
N ALA A 95 -12.84 4.15 29.55
CA ALA A 95 -12.00 3.65 28.48
C ALA A 95 -10.69 4.46 28.31
N ILE A 96 -10.78 5.79 28.47
CA ILE A 96 -9.61 6.66 28.44
C ILE A 96 -8.71 6.39 29.65
N LEU A 97 -9.28 6.17 30.83
CA LEU A 97 -8.51 5.79 32.02
C LEU A 97 -7.80 4.44 31.82
N GLU A 98 -8.46 3.48 31.19
CA GLU A 98 -7.85 2.18 30.84
C GLU A 98 -6.67 2.34 29.90
N VAL A 99 -6.81 3.16 28.83
CA VAL A 99 -5.72 3.46 27.89
C VAL A 99 -4.58 4.15 28.61
N LYS A 100 -4.86 5.17 29.44
CA LYS A 100 -3.81 5.88 30.22
C LYS A 100 -3.08 4.98 31.20
N ALA A 101 -3.73 3.96 31.75
CA ALA A 101 -3.08 3.03 32.67
C ALA A 101 -2.11 2.06 31.98
N LYS A 102 -2.26 1.87 30.68
CA LYS A 102 -1.45 0.94 29.86
C LYS A 102 -0.40 1.65 29.01
N ALA A 103 -0.59 2.91 28.69
CA ALA A 103 0.25 3.68 27.79
C ALA A 103 1.32 4.47 28.52
N ASP A 104 2.48 4.67 27.87
CA ASP A 104 3.52 5.58 28.36
C ASP A 104 3.08 7.04 28.15
N LEU A 105 2.58 7.64 29.21
CA LEU A 105 2.11 9.03 29.21
C LEU A 105 3.21 10.08 28.97
N SER A 106 4.50 9.70 28.97
CA SER A 106 5.55 10.62 28.58
C SER A 106 5.56 10.92 27.07
N LYS A 107 4.94 10.04 26.28
CA LYS A 107 4.89 10.10 24.82
C LYS A 107 3.50 10.40 24.25
N ILE A 108 2.45 10.18 25.02
CA ILE A 108 1.07 10.45 24.63
C ILE A 108 0.60 11.68 25.35
N ASN A 109 0.23 12.73 24.59
CA ASN A 109 -0.48 13.84 25.18
C ASN A 109 -1.92 13.46 25.49
N PRO A 110 -2.28 13.23 26.77
CA PRO A 110 -3.63 12.75 27.14
C PRO A 110 -4.75 13.72 26.79
N LYS A 111 -4.42 14.95 26.39
CA LYS A 111 -5.37 15.95 25.87
C LYS A 111 -6.11 15.41 24.63
N TYR A 112 -5.41 14.69 23.77
CA TYR A 112 -5.95 14.21 22.49
C TYR A 112 -6.53 12.79 22.53
N LEU A 113 -6.56 12.14 23.69
CA LEU A 113 -7.33 10.91 23.87
C LEU A 113 -8.80 11.25 23.98
N SER A 114 -9.62 10.79 23.06
CA SER A 114 -11.06 11.07 23.04
C SER A 114 -11.88 9.86 22.61
N GLY A 115 -13.15 9.86 22.99
CA GLY A 115 -14.10 8.83 22.58
C GLY A 115 -14.56 9.02 21.14
N GLN A 116 -14.85 7.90 20.48
CA GLN A 116 -15.49 7.85 19.17
C GLN A 116 -16.71 6.93 19.22
N VAL A 117 -17.81 7.38 18.62
CA VAL A 117 -19.04 6.60 18.44
C VAL A 117 -19.39 6.51 16.96
N GLY A 118 -19.72 5.29 16.49
CA GLY A 118 -20.28 5.04 15.16
C GLY A 118 -21.76 4.69 15.26
N ILE A 119 -22.60 5.40 14.53
CA ILE A 119 -24.07 5.30 14.54
C ILE A 119 -24.56 4.87 13.16
N LYS A 120 -25.21 3.71 13.05
CA LYS A 120 -25.86 3.27 11.82
C LYS A 120 -27.28 3.81 11.76
N LEU A 121 -27.60 4.55 10.71
CA LEU A 121 -28.90 5.13 10.42
C LEU A 121 -29.88 4.10 9.81
N SER A 122 -31.14 4.47 9.71
CA SER A 122 -32.20 3.63 9.14
C SER A 122 -32.03 3.36 7.64
N ASP A 123 -31.38 4.26 6.90
CA ASP A 123 -31.06 4.14 5.48
C ASP A 123 -29.75 3.39 5.21
N GLY A 124 -29.08 2.89 6.25
CA GLY A 124 -27.85 2.12 6.17
C GLY A 124 -26.58 2.94 6.27
N ARG A 125 -26.62 4.25 6.07
CA ARG A 125 -25.46 5.14 6.28
C ARG A 125 -24.96 5.05 7.72
N LYS A 126 -23.70 5.41 7.92
CA LYS A 126 -23.10 5.49 9.26
C LYS A 126 -22.51 6.86 9.48
N ILE A 127 -22.68 7.37 10.69
CA ILE A 127 -22.05 8.61 11.16
C ILE A 127 -21.05 8.24 12.24
N TYR A 128 -19.85 8.78 12.15
CA TYR A 128 -18.82 8.65 13.17
C TYR A 128 -18.55 10.02 13.77
N ILE A 129 -18.53 10.10 15.10
CA ILE A 129 -18.22 11.33 15.84
C ILE A 129 -17.11 11.00 16.84
N SER A 130 -16.00 11.72 16.76
CA SER A 130 -14.87 11.65 17.70
C SER A 130 -14.62 12.99 18.38
N GLY A 131 -13.73 13.02 19.36
CA GLY A 131 -13.53 14.20 20.22
C GLY A 131 -14.46 14.20 21.43
N LEU A 132 -14.94 13.04 21.87
CA LEU A 132 -15.92 12.89 22.93
C LEU A 132 -15.29 12.53 24.28
N ARG A 133 -15.86 13.03 25.35
CA ARG A 133 -15.61 12.68 26.76
C ARG A 133 -16.93 12.42 27.47
N GLY A 134 -16.88 11.87 28.67
CA GLY A 134 -18.02 11.77 29.58
C GLY A 134 -18.38 10.35 29.99
N ASN A 135 -19.37 10.29 30.87
CA ASN A 135 -19.79 9.08 31.57
C ASN A 135 -21.11 8.52 31.04
N VAL A 136 -21.49 8.83 29.80
CA VAL A 136 -22.64 8.19 29.16
C VAL A 136 -22.24 6.73 28.83
N HIS A 137 -23.08 5.81 29.32
CA HIS A 137 -22.84 4.39 29.12
C HIS A 137 -23.37 3.93 27.76
N PHE A 138 -22.52 3.36 26.94
CA PHE A 138 -22.87 2.85 25.64
C PHE A 138 -22.63 1.36 25.53
N LYS A 139 -23.33 0.75 24.56
CA LYS A 139 -23.17 -0.65 24.18
C LYS A 139 -23.38 -0.78 22.68
N THR A 140 -22.54 -1.57 22.02
CA THR A 140 -22.76 -1.93 20.62
C THR A 140 -24.11 -2.64 20.45
N GLY A 141 -24.90 -2.21 19.47
CA GLY A 141 -26.29 -2.65 19.27
C GLY A 141 -27.34 -1.79 20.00
N MET A 142 -26.95 -0.87 20.89
CA MET A 142 -27.86 0.04 21.57
C MET A 142 -28.56 0.95 20.57
N LYS A 143 -29.87 1.15 20.77
CA LYS A 143 -30.67 2.13 20.02
C LYS A 143 -30.53 3.49 20.67
N ILE A 144 -30.35 4.51 19.87
CA ILE A 144 -30.31 5.91 20.28
C ILE A 144 -31.29 6.72 19.46
N LYS A 145 -31.70 7.85 19.98
CA LYS A 145 -32.61 8.79 19.34
C LYS A 145 -31.90 10.09 18.98
N LYS A 146 -32.43 10.78 17.99
CA LYS A 146 -32.04 12.15 17.64
C LYS A 146 -32.12 13.03 18.90
N GLY A 147 -31.02 13.70 19.23
CA GLY A 147 -30.91 14.57 20.40
C GLY A 147 -30.48 13.87 21.70
N ASP A 148 -30.30 12.53 21.71
CA ASP A 148 -29.72 11.86 22.87
C ASP A 148 -28.27 12.33 23.09
N LEU A 149 -27.89 12.49 24.36
CA LEU A 149 -26.51 12.89 24.71
C LEU A 149 -25.51 11.81 24.35
N LEU A 150 -24.50 12.17 23.56
CA LEU A 150 -23.37 11.29 23.21
C LEU A 150 -22.15 11.51 24.11
N GLY A 151 -22.02 12.67 24.71
CA GLY A 151 -20.92 13.05 25.55
C GLY A 151 -20.67 14.55 25.53
N THR A 152 -19.48 14.96 25.87
CA THR A 152 -19.04 16.36 25.82
C THR A 152 -17.86 16.55 24.90
N ALA A 153 -17.75 17.74 24.31
CA ALA A 153 -16.63 18.08 23.41
C ALA A 153 -15.28 18.05 24.14
N SER A 154 -14.27 17.58 23.45
CA SER A 154 -12.87 17.57 23.85
C SER A 154 -11.99 17.84 22.61
N TYR A 155 -10.97 17.02 22.35
CA TYR A 155 -10.06 17.20 21.22
C TYR A 155 -10.05 15.95 20.34
N ALA A 156 -10.48 16.08 19.10
CA ALA A 156 -10.48 14.97 18.14
C ALA A 156 -9.13 14.81 17.45
N TYR A 157 -8.42 15.91 17.19
CA TYR A 157 -7.18 15.90 16.42
C TYR A 157 -6.17 16.96 16.87
N LYS A 158 -4.87 16.63 16.82
CA LYS A 158 -3.77 17.50 17.33
C LYS A 158 -3.52 18.76 16.50
N ALA A 159 -3.96 18.80 15.24
CA ALA A 159 -3.73 19.93 14.36
C ALA A 159 -4.50 21.19 14.76
N PHE A 160 -5.43 21.09 15.71
CA PHE A 160 -6.22 22.22 16.20
C PHE A 160 -5.99 22.44 17.68
N ASP A 161 -5.67 23.68 18.04
CA ASP A 161 -5.41 24.09 19.44
C ASP A 161 -6.71 24.23 20.26
N GLU A 162 -7.82 24.53 19.62
CA GLU A 162 -9.13 24.69 20.22
C GLU A 162 -9.86 23.34 20.39
N PRO A 163 -10.69 23.16 21.45
CA PRO A 163 -11.51 21.97 21.60
C PRO A 163 -12.47 21.82 20.42
N HIS A 164 -12.63 20.60 19.93
CA HIS A 164 -13.42 20.33 18.72
C HIS A 164 -13.83 18.86 18.63
N ILE A 165 -14.87 18.62 17.85
CA ILE A 165 -15.25 17.27 17.40
C ILE A 165 -14.89 17.08 15.93
N CYS A 166 -14.71 15.83 15.54
CA CYS A 166 -14.59 15.40 14.15
C CYS A 166 -15.80 14.54 13.80
N LEU A 167 -16.46 14.86 12.69
CA LEU A 167 -17.61 14.14 12.18
C LEU A 167 -17.32 13.62 10.78
N SER A 168 -17.55 12.34 10.54
CA SER A 168 -17.52 11.75 9.20
C SER A 168 -18.75 10.91 8.91
N VAL A 169 -19.11 10.78 7.65
CA VAL A 169 -20.25 10.01 7.18
C VAL A 169 -19.79 8.97 6.19
N SER A 170 -20.37 7.78 6.24
CA SER A 170 -20.19 6.79 5.17
C SER A 170 -21.54 6.35 4.61
N THR A 171 -21.55 6.02 3.33
CA THR A 171 -22.68 5.39 2.66
C THR A 171 -23.06 4.05 3.31
N ALA A 172 -24.20 3.49 2.94
CA ALA A 172 -24.57 2.13 3.36
C ALA A 172 -23.54 1.07 2.93
N LYS A 173 -22.79 1.34 1.86
CA LYS A 173 -21.69 0.48 1.32
C LYS A 173 -20.38 0.66 2.09
N GLY A 174 -20.26 1.68 2.94
CA GLY A 174 -19.05 1.95 3.72
C GLY A 174 -18.04 2.88 3.05
N THR A 175 -18.36 3.42 1.87
CA THR A 175 -17.54 4.47 1.24
C THR A 175 -17.75 5.81 1.95
N PRO A 176 -16.74 6.67 2.04
CA PRO A 176 -16.90 8.03 2.55
C PRO A 176 -18.01 8.78 1.81
N ASP A 177 -18.80 9.54 2.55
CA ASP A 177 -19.88 10.39 2.05
C ASP A 177 -19.69 11.81 2.58
N ASP A 178 -20.30 12.78 1.93
CA ASP A 178 -20.20 14.18 2.35
C ASP A 178 -20.88 14.43 3.69
N PRO A 179 -20.15 14.80 4.75
CA PRO A 179 -20.72 15.08 6.03
C PRO A 179 -21.53 16.40 6.10
N MET A 180 -21.49 17.27 5.08
CA MET A 180 -22.16 18.56 5.03
C MET A 180 -23.63 18.43 4.55
N ILE A 181 -23.86 17.60 3.52
CA ILE A 181 -25.18 17.42 2.88
C ILE A 181 -26.27 17.02 3.87
N PRO A 182 -26.05 16.06 4.80
CA PRO A 182 -27.09 15.63 5.73
C PRO A 182 -27.59 16.74 6.66
N PHE A 183 -26.81 17.80 6.84
CA PHE A 183 -27.18 18.99 7.62
C PHE A 183 -27.76 20.13 6.77
N GLY A 184 -27.90 19.94 5.46
CA GLY A 184 -28.40 20.96 4.55
C GLY A 184 -27.42 22.11 4.27
N LEU A 185 -26.13 21.84 4.42
CA LEU A 185 -25.07 22.82 4.20
C LEU A 185 -24.56 22.75 2.76
N GLU A 186 -24.16 23.91 2.22
CA GLU A 186 -23.45 23.96 0.93
C GLU A 186 -22.08 23.31 1.07
N THR A 187 -21.74 22.53 0.06
CA THR A 187 -20.49 21.79 0.03
C THR A 187 -19.78 21.97 -1.31
N SER A 188 -18.45 22.00 -1.26
CA SER A 188 -17.57 21.83 -2.41
C SER A 188 -17.12 20.36 -2.55
N PHE A 189 -17.56 19.48 -1.67
CA PHE A 189 -17.25 18.05 -1.76
C PHE A 189 -17.86 17.49 -3.04
N VAL A 190 -16.99 17.17 -3.97
CA VAL A 190 -17.34 16.28 -5.06
C VAL A 190 -17.20 14.88 -4.47
N ALA A 191 -18.32 14.31 -4.02
CA ALA A 191 -18.34 12.87 -3.77
C ALA A 191 -17.66 12.22 -4.98
N PRO A 192 -16.86 11.16 -4.85
CA PRO A 192 -16.52 10.35 -5.99
C PRO A 192 -17.87 10.00 -6.62
N GLY A 193 -18.28 10.79 -7.58
CA GLY A 193 -19.57 10.68 -8.26
C GLY A 193 -19.62 9.25 -8.76
N GLU A 194 -20.79 8.67 -8.90
CA GLU A 194 -20.95 7.42 -9.63
C GLU A 194 -20.25 7.68 -10.98
N ILE A 195 -19.03 7.15 -11.13
CA ILE A 195 -18.23 7.37 -12.34
C ILE A 195 -18.95 6.60 -13.42
N ILE A 196 -19.73 7.32 -14.23
CA ILE A 196 -20.41 6.73 -15.37
C ILE A 196 -19.35 6.38 -16.41
N THR A 197 -19.05 5.10 -16.51
CA THR A 197 -18.17 4.58 -17.55
C THR A 197 -18.94 4.29 -18.83
N PRO A 198 -18.32 4.53 -20.01
CA PRO A 198 -18.93 4.11 -21.27
C PRO A 198 -19.01 2.59 -21.36
N GLU A 199 -20.04 2.03 -21.99
CA GLU A 199 -20.06 0.60 -22.31
C GLU A 199 -19.02 0.24 -23.38
N VAL A 200 -18.82 1.15 -24.34
CA VAL A 200 -17.93 1.01 -25.49
C VAL A 200 -17.21 2.34 -25.72
N LEU A 201 -15.93 2.29 -26.06
CA LEU A 201 -15.15 3.42 -26.56
C LEU A 201 -14.93 3.31 -28.05
N THR A 202 -15.00 4.45 -28.76
CA THR A 202 -14.55 4.51 -30.15
C THR A 202 -13.03 4.39 -30.24
N PRO A 203 -12.46 4.05 -31.42
CA PRO A 203 -11.02 4.02 -31.61
C PRO A 203 -10.32 5.32 -31.18
N GLU A 204 -10.91 6.46 -31.55
CA GLU A 204 -10.37 7.80 -31.22
C GLU A 204 -10.32 8.01 -29.70
N GLN A 205 -11.40 7.69 -28.98
CA GLN A 205 -11.48 7.81 -27.54
C GLN A 205 -10.48 6.90 -26.82
N ALA A 206 -10.41 5.63 -27.25
CA ALA A 206 -9.52 4.66 -26.65
C ALA A 206 -8.04 4.99 -26.89
N GLN A 207 -7.70 5.45 -28.10
CA GLN A 207 -6.33 5.86 -28.44
C GLN A 207 -5.94 7.18 -27.73
N GLU A 208 -6.85 8.13 -27.59
CA GLU A 208 -6.63 9.38 -26.84
C GLU A 208 -6.29 9.04 -25.38
N ASP A 209 -7.14 8.29 -24.68
CA ASP A 209 -6.93 7.89 -23.29
C ASP A 209 -5.62 7.11 -23.11
N PHE A 210 -5.35 6.17 -24.01
CA PHE A 210 -4.12 5.40 -23.96
C PHE A 210 -2.86 6.26 -24.12
N ASN A 211 -2.88 7.21 -25.08
CA ASN A 211 -1.73 8.10 -25.31
C ASN A 211 -1.50 9.05 -24.13
N ILE A 212 -2.57 9.62 -23.54
CA ILE A 212 -2.49 10.45 -22.34
C ILE A 212 -1.79 9.69 -21.21
N LEU A 213 -2.15 8.42 -20.99
CA LEU A 213 -1.50 7.61 -19.95
C LEU A 213 -0.03 7.33 -20.27
N MET A 214 0.31 7.01 -21.52
CA MET A 214 1.69 6.76 -21.91
C MET A 214 2.56 8.01 -21.76
N ASP A 215 2.03 9.19 -22.12
CA ASP A 215 2.71 10.46 -21.92
C ASP A 215 2.87 10.77 -20.43
N ALA A 216 1.84 10.51 -19.61
CA ALA A 216 1.91 10.68 -18.16
C ALA A 216 2.99 9.80 -17.50
N TYR A 217 3.18 8.57 -17.95
CA TYR A 217 4.28 7.73 -17.44
C TYR A 217 5.65 8.34 -17.73
N VAL A 218 5.88 8.81 -18.94
CA VAL A 218 7.16 9.41 -19.32
C VAL A 218 7.40 10.75 -18.60
N GLU A 219 6.37 11.55 -18.45
CA GLU A 219 6.47 12.88 -17.82
C GLU A 219 6.54 12.81 -16.29
N LEU A 220 5.74 11.96 -15.66
CA LEU A 220 5.50 12.03 -14.23
C LEU A 220 6.25 10.96 -13.44
N PHE A 221 6.34 9.72 -13.95
CA PHE A 221 6.89 8.60 -13.19
C PHE A 221 8.44 8.60 -13.21
N PRO A 222 9.11 8.88 -12.07
CA PRO A 222 10.55 9.13 -12.03
C PRO A 222 11.42 7.89 -12.28
N SER A 223 10.88 6.69 -12.12
CA SER A 223 11.59 5.42 -12.32
C SER A 223 11.23 4.73 -13.65
N PHE A 224 10.43 5.36 -14.49
CA PHE A 224 9.90 4.68 -15.68
C PHE A 224 10.98 4.08 -16.57
N TYR A 225 11.98 4.87 -16.98
CA TYR A 225 13.07 4.39 -17.81
C TYR A 225 14.20 3.65 -17.06
N ASP A 226 14.09 3.51 -15.75
CA ASP A 226 14.97 2.62 -14.97
C ASP A 226 14.55 1.16 -15.09
N ILE A 227 13.26 0.92 -15.37
CA ILE A 227 12.64 -0.42 -15.43
C ILE A 227 12.16 -0.80 -16.84
N VAL A 228 11.96 0.18 -17.73
CA VAL A 228 11.46 -0.01 -19.10
C VAL A 228 12.44 0.63 -20.07
N THR A 229 12.94 -0.13 -21.07
CA THR A 229 13.77 0.50 -22.12
C THR A 229 12.89 1.26 -23.11
N PRO A 230 13.42 2.28 -23.80
CA PRO A 230 12.69 2.98 -24.87
C PRO A 230 12.12 2.03 -25.93
N GLU A 231 12.85 0.99 -26.29
CA GLU A 231 12.44 -0.01 -27.29
C GLU A 231 11.25 -0.85 -26.78
N GLN A 232 11.27 -1.26 -25.50
CA GLN A 232 10.15 -1.97 -24.86
C GLN A 232 8.91 -1.10 -24.80
N PHE A 233 9.08 0.18 -24.47
CA PHE A 233 7.98 1.15 -24.43
C PHE A 233 7.32 1.34 -25.79
N GLU A 234 8.11 1.56 -26.85
CA GLU A 234 7.59 1.74 -28.20
C GLU A 234 6.91 0.46 -28.74
N GLU A 235 7.45 -0.73 -28.45
CA GLU A 235 6.80 -1.98 -28.85
C GLU A 235 5.51 -2.22 -28.07
N PHE A 236 5.46 -1.88 -26.79
CA PHE A 236 4.24 -1.94 -26.00
C PHE A 236 3.17 -0.98 -26.55
N LYS A 237 3.54 0.29 -26.85
CA LYS A 237 2.62 1.27 -27.47
C LYS A 237 2.07 0.74 -28.78
N LYS A 238 2.91 0.24 -29.66
CA LYS A 238 2.54 -0.26 -30.98
C LYS A 238 1.58 -1.45 -30.87
N THR A 239 1.89 -2.42 -30.02
CA THR A 239 1.05 -3.63 -29.83
C THR A 239 -0.29 -3.31 -29.15
N SER A 240 -0.31 -2.37 -28.22
CA SER A 240 -1.53 -1.91 -27.56
C SER A 240 -2.41 -1.10 -28.51
N LEU A 241 -1.85 -0.13 -29.24
CA LEU A 241 -2.58 0.67 -30.23
C LEU A 241 -3.17 -0.18 -31.35
N ALA A 242 -2.53 -1.31 -31.72
CA ALA A 242 -3.09 -2.27 -32.69
C ALA A 242 -4.41 -2.92 -32.20
N LYS A 243 -4.60 -3.03 -30.89
CA LYS A 243 -5.85 -3.54 -30.28
C LYS A 243 -6.97 -2.48 -30.25
N LEU A 244 -6.63 -1.21 -30.46
CA LEU A 244 -7.53 -0.04 -30.33
C LEU A 244 -7.92 0.55 -31.71
N GLN A 245 -7.96 -0.27 -32.75
CA GLN A 245 -8.29 0.15 -34.11
C GLN A 245 -9.79 0.04 -34.47
N SER A 246 -10.59 -0.52 -33.57
CA SER A 246 -12.04 -0.65 -33.69
C SER A 246 -12.70 -0.33 -32.35
N ASP A 247 -14.01 -0.17 -32.35
CA ASP A 247 -14.77 -0.03 -31.11
C ASP A 247 -14.38 -1.12 -30.14
N ILE A 248 -14.13 -0.72 -28.89
CA ILE A 248 -13.65 -1.63 -27.82
C ILE A 248 -14.57 -1.53 -26.60
N SER A 249 -14.93 -2.69 -26.02
CA SER A 249 -15.68 -2.69 -24.77
C SER A 249 -14.87 -2.04 -23.63
N TYR A 250 -15.56 -1.43 -22.68
CA TYR A 250 -14.89 -0.85 -21.50
C TYR A 250 -14.02 -1.89 -20.76
N LYS A 251 -14.52 -3.12 -20.64
CA LYS A 251 -13.78 -4.23 -20.00
C LYS A 251 -12.48 -4.58 -20.74
N ASP A 252 -12.51 -4.63 -22.06
CA ASP A 252 -11.34 -4.94 -22.87
C ASP A 252 -10.34 -3.77 -22.86
N PHE A 253 -10.83 -2.55 -22.95
CA PHE A 253 -9.99 -1.36 -22.81
C PHE A 253 -9.31 -1.29 -21.43
N TRP A 254 -10.06 -1.54 -20.37
CA TRP A 254 -9.51 -1.60 -19.03
C TRP A 254 -8.37 -2.63 -18.91
N ASN A 255 -8.51 -3.81 -19.58
CA ASN A 255 -7.42 -4.79 -19.61
C ASN A 255 -6.18 -4.27 -20.36
N VAL A 256 -6.34 -3.47 -21.42
CA VAL A 256 -5.21 -2.83 -22.10
C VAL A 256 -4.50 -1.86 -21.16
N ILE A 257 -5.25 -1.03 -20.44
CA ILE A 257 -4.68 -0.11 -19.45
C ILE A 257 -4.05 -0.88 -18.29
N TRP A 258 -4.69 -1.93 -17.78
CA TRP A 258 -4.12 -2.77 -16.73
C TRP A 258 -2.77 -3.37 -17.12
N SER A 259 -2.61 -3.82 -18.35
CA SER A 259 -1.35 -4.40 -18.82
C SER A 259 -0.19 -3.40 -18.75
N SER A 260 -0.47 -2.10 -18.80
CA SER A 260 0.54 -1.04 -18.66
C SER A 260 1.09 -0.90 -17.23
N THR A 261 0.35 -1.34 -16.21
CA THR A 261 0.75 -1.32 -14.79
C THR A 261 1.20 -2.68 -14.27
N SER A 262 1.36 -3.66 -15.16
CA SER A 262 1.76 -5.03 -14.85
C SER A 262 3.16 -5.36 -15.34
N THR A 263 3.52 -6.64 -15.36
CA THR A 263 4.81 -7.12 -15.87
C THR A 263 5.04 -6.84 -17.36
N GLU A 264 4.01 -6.43 -18.11
CA GLU A 264 4.14 -6.14 -19.53
C GLU A 264 4.84 -4.79 -19.79
N LEU A 265 4.70 -3.82 -18.88
CA LEU A 265 5.34 -2.52 -19.04
C LEU A 265 5.93 -2.00 -17.72
N ALA A 266 5.14 -1.31 -16.92
CA ALA A 266 5.61 -0.61 -15.72
C ALA A 266 5.20 -1.37 -14.46
N HIS A 267 6.15 -1.93 -13.73
CA HIS A 267 5.90 -2.63 -12.47
C HIS A 267 6.55 -1.87 -11.32
N ASP A 268 5.70 -1.30 -10.51
CA ASP A 268 6.08 -0.53 -9.33
C ASP A 268 5.05 -0.80 -8.23
N SER A 269 5.49 -0.82 -6.97
CA SER A 269 4.62 -1.16 -5.84
C SER A 269 3.56 -0.10 -5.57
N HIS A 270 3.79 1.12 -5.99
CA HIS A 270 2.93 2.26 -5.76
C HIS A 270 2.21 2.75 -7.03
N LEU A 271 2.50 2.19 -8.20
CA LEU A 271 1.78 2.44 -9.45
C LEU A 271 0.54 1.53 -9.50
N SER A 272 -0.65 2.10 -9.56
CA SER A 272 -1.88 1.30 -9.54
C SER A 272 -3.02 1.92 -10.32
N LEU A 273 -3.91 1.06 -10.81
CA LEU A 273 -5.23 1.47 -11.26
C LEU A 273 -6.17 1.58 -10.06
N LEU A 274 -6.86 2.70 -9.92
CA LEU A 274 -7.76 2.95 -8.82
C LEU A 274 -9.19 2.49 -9.15
N THR A 275 -9.87 3.24 -9.98
CA THR A 275 -11.28 3.03 -10.32
C THR A 275 -11.59 3.58 -11.72
N PRO A 276 -12.74 3.27 -12.31
CA PRO A 276 -13.66 2.20 -11.96
C PRO A 276 -13.19 0.84 -12.50
N ASN A 277 -13.22 -0.18 -11.66
CA ASN A 277 -12.83 -1.53 -12.06
C ASN A 277 -14.04 -2.31 -12.56
N PRO A 278 -14.13 -2.67 -13.86
CA PRO A 278 -15.29 -3.37 -14.41
C PRO A 278 -15.42 -4.82 -13.92
N TRP A 279 -14.44 -5.30 -13.18
CA TRP A 279 -14.37 -6.64 -12.63
C TRP A 279 -14.70 -6.70 -11.14
N GLU A 280 -14.96 -5.54 -10.52
CA GLU A 280 -15.47 -5.51 -9.15
C GLU A 280 -16.95 -5.89 -9.14
N PRO A 281 -17.35 -6.85 -8.31
CA PRO A 281 -18.74 -7.22 -8.20
C PRO A 281 -19.55 -6.06 -7.63
N VAL A 282 -20.64 -5.72 -8.30
CA VAL A 282 -21.63 -4.79 -7.77
C VAL A 282 -22.43 -5.54 -6.70
N ASP A 283 -22.38 -5.05 -5.45
CA ASP A 283 -23.19 -5.48 -4.30
C ASP A 283 -23.74 -6.92 -4.31
N GLY A 284 -22.95 -7.85 -3.80
CA GLY A 284 -23.41 -9.22 -3.55
C GLY A 284 -23.50 -10.12 -4.79
N ASP A 285 -23.13 -9.63 -5.95
CA ASP A 285 -23.11 -10.39 -7.20
C ASP A 285 -21.76 -11.08 -7.48
N GLU A 286 -20.93 -11.23 -6.46
CA GLU A 286 -19.68 -11.99 -6.55
C GLU A 286 -19.99 -13.49 -6.68
N TYR A 287 -19.44 -14.11 -7.74
CA TYR A 287 -19.50 -15.56 -7.92
C TYR A 287 -18.20 -16.19 -7.39
N LYS A 288 -18.35 -17.27 -6.61
CA LYS A 288 -17.23 -18.05 -6.07
C LYS A 288 -17.37 -19.52 -6.42
N GLY A 289 -16.25 -20.14 -6.77
CA GLY A 289 -16.14 -21.58 -6.93
C GLY A 289 -16.15 -22.31 -5.58
N ASN A 290 -16.31 -23.63 -5.61
CA ASN A 290 -16.16 -24.45 -4.40
C ASN A 290 -14.70 -24.60 -3.97
N LEU A 291 -13.75 -24.32 -4.87
CA LEU A 291 -12.32 -24.45 -4.64
C LEU A 291 -11.64 -23.09 -4.73
N LEU A 292 -10.73 -22.80 -3.79
CA LEU A 292 -9.77 -21.73 -3.92
C LEU A 292 -8.40 -22.33 -4.24
N LEU A 293 -7.76 -21.79 -5.25
CA LEU A 293 -6.49 -22.29 -5.76
C LEU A 293 -5.34 -21.36 -5.35
N GLY A 294 -4.13 -21.91 -5.30
CA GLY A 294 -2.91 -21.18 -5.05
C GLY A 294 -1.75 -21.76 -5.84
N ALA A 295 -0.67 -21.01 -5.97
CA ALA A 295 0.55 -21.45 -6.65
C ALA A 295 1.76 -21.36 -5.73
N ILE A 296 2.64 -22.37 -5.84
CA ILE A 296 4.00 -22.39 -5.29
C ILE A 296 4.93 -22.73 -6.44
N GLY A 297 5.79 -21.80 -6.81
CA GLY A 297 6.60 -21.94 -8.02
C GLY A 297 5.72 -22.18 -9.24
N ASP A 298 5.90 -23.32 -9.89
CA ASP A 298 5.11 -23.74 -11.06
C ASP A 298 3.99 -24.75 -10.72
N SER A 299 3.69 -24.92 -9.43
CA SER A 299 2.66 -25.85 -8.98
C SER A 299 1.40 -25.11 -8.57
N LEU A 300 0.27 -25.48 -9.19
CA LEU A 300 -1.06 -25.01 -8.83
C LEU A 300 -1.78 -26.07 -7.99
N PHE A 301 -2.50 -25.67 -6.93
CA PHE A 301 -3.11 -26.60 -6.00
C PHE A 301 -4.33 -26.01 -5.27
N VAL A 302 -5.14 -26.89 -4.68
CA VAL A 302 -6.31 -26.49 -3.89
C VAL A 302 -5.88 -26.09 -2.49
N THR A 303 -6.09 -24.82 -2.14
CA THR A 303 -5.71 -24.27 -0.84
C THR A 303 -6.85 -24.28 0.16
N GLN A 304 -8.08 -24.05 -0.33
CA GLN A 304 -9.29 -24.07 0.47
C GLN A 304 -10.42 -24.69 -0.36
N ALA A 305 -11.38 -25.31 0.31
CA ALA A 305 -12.55 -25.89 -0.31
C ALA A 305 -13.81 -25.61 0.51
N LEU A 306 -14.96 -25.52 -0.14
CA LEU A 306 -16.26 -25.53 0.54
C LEU A 306 -16.56 -26.92 1.11
N GLU A 307 -17.45 -26.97 2.11
CA GLU A 307 -17.96 -28.21 2.69
C GLU A 307 -18.48 -29.17 1.60
N GLY A 308 -18.02 -30.40 1.62
CA GLY A 308 -18.29 -31.44 0.61
C GLY A 308 -17.21 -31.59 -0.46
N ALA A 309 -16.29 -30.61 -0.59
CA ALA A 309 -15.13 -30.66 -1.50
C ALA A 309 -13.79 -30.79 -0.75
N GLU A 310 -13.79 -31.00 0.56
CA GLU A 310 -12.60 -31.04 1.43
C GLU A 310 -11.61 -32.13 1.03
N HIS A 311 -12.10 -33.20 0.45
CA HIS A 311 -11.27 -34.33 -0.06
C HIS A 311 -10.34 -33.91 -1.22
N LEU A 312 -10.50 -32.69 -1.75
CA LEU A 312 -9.68 -32.11 -2.81
C LEU A 312 -8.58 -31.20 -2.26
N LEU A 313 -8.61 -30.87 -0.95
CA LEU A 313 -7.61 -30.03 -0.33
C LEU A 313 -6.19 -30.58 -0.52
N GLY A 314 -5.26 -29.71 -0.89
CA GLY A 314 -3.88 -30.05 -1.15
C GLY A 314 -3.63 -30.79 -2.47
N LYS A 315 -4.64 -31.12 -3.26
CA LYS A 315 -4.41 -31.75 -4.56
C LYS A 315 -3.76 -30.77 -5.53
N ARG A 316 -2.76 -31.28 -6.25
CA ARG A 316 -2.07 -30.56 -7.32
C ARG A 316 -2.97 -30.54 -8.56
N VAL A 317 -3.10 -29.37 -9.17
CA VAL A 317 -3.92 -29.14 -10.38
C VAL A 317 -3.03 -29.19 -11.62
N ASP A 318 -3.42 -29.99 -12.62
CA ASP A 318 -2.75 -30.06 -13.92
C ASP A 318 -3.34 -29.08 -14.92
N SER A 319 -4.67 -28.92 -14.91
CA SER A 319 -5.32 -27.99 -15.83
C SER A 319 -6.66 -27.48 -15.30
N LEU A 320 -7.04 -26.29 -15.76
CA LEU A 320 -8.36 -25.68 -15.61
C LEU A 320 -9.00 -25.56 -16.98
N ASP A 321 -10.14 -26.23 -17.18
CA ASP A 321 -10.78 -26.42 -18.51
C ASP A 321 -9.76 -27.03 -19.50
N ASN A 322 -9.31 -26.24 -20.49
CA ASN A 322 -8.33 -26.67 -21.49
C ASN A 322 -6.96 -25.97 -21.31
N GLU A 323 -6.79 -25.16 -20.27
CA GLU A 323 -5.56 -24.41 -19.99
C GLU A 323 -4.70 -25.18 -19.00
N SER A 324 -3.41 -25.39 -19.30
CA SER A 324 -2.48 -26.05 -18.39
C SER A 324 -2.24 -25.18 -17.13
N ALA A 325 -1.93 -25.81 -16.00
CA ALA A 325 -1.62 -25.09 -14.75
C ALA A 325 -0.48 -24.09 -14.95
N SER A 326 0.55 -24.45 -15.74
CA SER A 326 1.67 -23.55 -16.04
C SER A 326 1.25 -22.32 -16.87
N ASP A 327 0.31 -22.48 -17.80
CA ASP A 327 -0.22 -21.36 -18.59
C ASP A 327 -1.10 -20.45 -17.75
N VAL A 328 -1.95 -21.04 -16.87
CA VAL A 328 -2.75 -20.29 -15.88
C VAL A 328 -1.82 -19.46 -14.99
N ILE A 329 -0.78 -20.08 -14.42
CA ILE A 329 0.18 -19.39 -13.57
C ILE A 329 0.88 -18.25 -14.34
N ARG A 330 1.36 -18.52 -15.55
CA ARG A 330 2.03 -17.52 -16.41
C ARG A 330 1.11 -16.34 -16.70
N ARG A 331 -0.15 -16.61 -17.07
CA ARG A 331 -1.16 -15.58 -17.35
C ARG A 331 -1.43 -14.70 -16.12
N ILE A 332 -1.59 -15.31 -14.96
CA ILE A 332 -1.85 -14.56 -13.72
C ILE A 332 -0.64 -13.74 -13.29
N LYS A 333 0.57 -14.28 -13.47
CA LYS A 333 1.82 -13.50 -13.27
C LYS A 333 1.86 -12.25 -14.14
N GLY A 334 1.54 -12.38 -15.43
CA GLY A 334 1.45 -11.25 -16.36
C GLY A 334 0.45 -10.18 -15.94
N MET A 335 -0.56 -10.55 -15.15
CA MET A 335 -1.62 -9.66 -14.66
C MET A 335 -1.35 -9.09 -13.26
N THR A 336 -0.30 -9.51 -12.59
CA THR A 336 0.03 -9.06 -11.24
C THR A 336 0.64 -7.65 -11.28
N THR A 337 0.14 -6.77 -10.43
CA THR A 337 0.59 -5.37 -10.28
C THR A 337 1.13 -5.14 -8.86
N GLY A 338 1.77 -4.00 -8.62
CA GLY A 338 2.11 -3.57 -7.28
C GLY A 338 3.45 -4.10 -6.75
N TYR A 339 4.49 -4.23 -7.60
CA TYR A 339 5.84 -4.66 -7.21
C TYR A 339 6.91 -3.87 -7.92
N ASP A 340 7.93 -3.41 -7.16
CA ASP A 340 9.15 -2.82 -7.72
C ASP A 340 10.13 -3.91 -8.14
N ALA A 341 10.26 -4.94 -7.31
CA ALA A 341 11.15 -6.04 -7.55
C ALA A 341 10.75 -6.81 -8.80
N GLY A 342 11.72 -7.24 -9.56
CA GLY A 342 11.54 -7.90 -10.84
C GLY A 342 10.64 -9.14 -10.82
N VAL A 343 10.48 -9.76 -11.98
CA VAL A 343 9.54 -10.88 -12.23
C VAL A 343 9.67 -12.03 -11.23
N ARG A 344 10.87 -12.25 -10.66
CA ARG A 344 11.11 -13.34 -9.70
C ARG A 344 10.25 -13.25 -8.45
N SER A 345 10.14 -12.09 -7.80
CA SER A 345 9.28 -11.92 -6.61
C SER A 345 7.82 -12.18 -6.93
N LYS A 346 7.36 -11.76 -8.10
CA LYS A 346 6.00 -12.00 -8.56
C LYS A 346 5.73 -13.48 -8.83
N ILE A 347 6.74 -14.20 -9.32
CA ILE A 347 6.63 -15.61 -9.72
C ILE A 347 6.47 -16.51 -8.51
N ASP A 348 7.27 -16.26 -7.48
CA ASP A 348 7.30 -17.12 -6.30
C ASP A 348 6.25 -16.74 -5.27
N ARG A 349 5.40 -15.77 -5.60
CA ARG A 349 4.42 -15.30 -4.66
C ARG A 349 3.35 -16.35 -4.37
N LEU A 350 3.44 -16.88 -3.18
CA LEU A 350 2.44 -17.73 -2.55
C LEU A 350 1.23 -16.95 -2.03
N ASN A 351 1.03 -15.73 -2.46
CA ASN A 351 -0.09 -14.98 -1.98
C ASN A 351 -1.41 -15.55 -2.54
N LEU A 352 -1.85 -16.58 -1.87
CA LEU A 352 -3.08 -17.30 -2.16
C LEU A 352 -4.28 -16.37 -2.18
N VAL A 353 -4.29 -15.37 -1.30
CA VAL A 353 -5.38 -14.38 -1.22
C VAL A 353 -5.37 -13.46 -2.43
N ALA A 354 -4.21 -12.91 -2.80
CA ALA A 354 -4.12 -12.04 -3.97
C ALA A 354 -4.35 -12.82 -5.27
N TRP A 355 -3.84 -14.04 -5.36
CA TRP A 355 -4.07 -14.91 -6.50
C TRP A 355 -5.54 -15.20 -6.68
N ASN A 356 -6.21 -15.64 -5.63
CA ASN A 356 -7.64 -15.87 -5.64
C ASN A 356 -8.40 -14.59 -6.00
N ARG A 357 -8.01 -13.44 -5.44
CA ARG A 357 -8.63 -12.15 -5.74
C ARG A 357 -8.49 -11.79 -7.22
N ILE A 358 -7.30 -11.91 -7.81
CA ILE A 358 -7.07 -11.63 -9.23
C ILE A 358 -7.84 -12.59 -10.13
N TYR A 359 -7.87 -13.89 -9.79
CA TYR A 359 -8.56 -14.91 -10.57
C TYR A 359 -10.08 -14.83 -10.40
N HIS A 360 -10.57 -14.64 -9.18
CA HIS A 360 -11.99 -14.67 -8.82
C HIS A 360 -12.71 -13.35 -9.07
N ASN A 361 -12.10 -12.20 -8.80
CA ASN A 361 -12.74 -10.89 -9.00
C ASN A 361 -13.03 -10.56 -10.46
N ARG A 362 -12.56 -11.36 -11.40
CA ARG A 362 -12.87 -11.21 -12.83
C ARG A 362 -14.11 -11.98 -13.27
N LEU A 363 -14.80 -12.64 -12.36
CA LEU A 363 -15.95 -13.48 -12.69
C LEU A 363 -17.19 -12.90 -12.03
N THR A 364 -17.83 -12.00 -12.75
CA THR A 364 -19.13 -11.43 -12.40
C THR A 364 -20.30 -12.29 -12.90
N GLU A 365 -20.03 -13.48 -13.47
CA GLU A 365 -21.01 -14.35 -14.11
C GLU A 365 -20.93 -15.77 -13.56
N PRO A 366 -22.05 -16.52 -13.56
CA PRO A 366 -22.03 -17.93 -13.21
C PRO A 366 -21.13 -18.70 -14.18
N ARG A 367 -20.27 -19.53 -13.64
CA ARG A 367 -19.30 -20.30 -14.40
C ARG A 367 -19.21 -21.74 -13.91
N THR A 368 -18.80 -22.61 -14.79
CA THR A 368 -18.37 -23.96 -14.47
C THR A 368 -16.96 -24.16 -14.98
N THR A 369 -16.06 -24.59 -14.09
CA THR A 369 -14.66 -24.86 -14.41
C THR A 369 -14.37 -26.34 -14.20
N ARG A 370 -13.81 -27.00 -15.20
CA ARG A 370 -13.32 -28.37 -15.08
C ARG A 370 -11.90 -28.34 -14.55
N VAL A 371 -11.70 -28.92 -13.39
CA VAL A 371 -10.39 -29.04 -12.73
C VAL A 371 -9.88 -30.46 -12.90
N ARG A 372 -8.72 -30.63 -13.52
CA ARG A 372 -8.02 -31.91 -13.62
C ARG A 372 -6.84 -31.91 -12.66
N PHE A 373 -6.72 -32.98 -11.89
CA PHE A 373 -5.64 -33.14 -10.91
C PHE A 373 -4.55 -34.08 -11.41
N SER A 374 -3.35 -33.95 -10.84
CA SER A 374 -2.16 -34.74 -11.20
C SER A 374 -2.31 -36.24 -10.90
N ASP A 375 -3.26 -36.63 -10.05
CA ASP A 375 -3.61 -38.03 -9.79
C ASP A 375 -4.57 -38.61 -10.82
N GLY A 376 -4.91 -37.83 -11.86
CA GLY A 376 -5.83 -38.24 -12.94
C GLY A 376 -7.32 -38.09 -12.61
N THR A 377 -7.66 -37.61 -11.42
CA THR A 377 -9.05 -37.32 -11.06
C THR A 377 -9.51 -35.97 -11.64
N GLU A 378 -10.83 -35.84 -11.87
CA GLU A 378 -11.43 -34.59 -12.35
C GLU A 378 -12.53 -34.14 -11.40
N TYR A 379 -12.71 -32.81 -11.31
CA TYR A 379 -13.78 -32.19 -10.57
C TYR A 379 -14.39 -31.05 -11.40
N VAL A 380 -15.71 -30.91 -11.31
CA VAL A 380 -16.46 -29.84 -11.96
C VAL A 380 -16.78 -28.78 -10.90
N ASP A 381 -16.06 -27.69 -10.91
CA ASP A 381 -16.26 -26.58 -9.97
C ASP A 381 -17.35 -25.65 -10.49
N ILE A 382 -18.46 -25.57 -9.76
CA ILE A 382 -19.64 -24.77 -10.12
C ILE A 382 -19.64 -23.49 -9.30
N TRP A 383 -19.53 -22.36 -9.97
CA TRP A 383 -19.49 -21.05 -9.35
C TRP A 383 -20.88 -20.58 -8.97
N GLN A 384 -21.05 -20.16 -7.72
CA GLN A 384 -22.30 -19.70 -7.14
C GLN A 384 -22.18 -18.29 -6.60
N LYS A 385 -23.31 -17.55 -6.53
CA LYS A 385 -23.33 -16.22 -5.91
C LYS A 385 -22.84 -16.28 -4.46
N SER A 386 -21.91 -15.41 -4.12
CA SER A 386 -21.44 -15.18 -2.75
C SER A 386 -22.63 -14.83 -1.85
N GLY A 387 -22.71 -15.48 -0.69
CA GLY A 387 -23.86 -15.35 0.23
C GLY A 387 -24.77 -16.57 0.30
N ARG A 388 -24.66 -17.52 -0.66
CA ARG A 388 -25.28 -18.84 -0.58
C ARG A 388 -24.29 -19.95 -0.23
N GLY A 389 -22.98 -19.63 -0.23
CA GLY A 389 -21.90 -20.59 0.00
C GLY A 389 -21.58 -20.79 1.48
N GLY A 390 -21.20 -22.01 1.84
CA GLY A 390 -20.67 -22.36 3.14
C GLY A 390 -19.32 -21.71 3.44
N LYS A 391 -18.78 -21.99 4.62
CA LYS A 391 -17.44 -21.56 5.01
C LYS A 391 -16.39 -22.37 4.26
N TYR A 392 -15.38 -21.67 3.71
CA TYR A 392 -14.23 -22.38 3.16
C TYR A 392 -13.41 -23.02 4.29
N ILE A 393 -13.05 -24.26 4.07
CA ILE A 393 -12.19 -25.05 4.94
C ILE A 393 -10.78 -25.00 4.35
N PRO A 394 -9.78 -24.53 5.08
CA PRO A 394 -8.42 -24.47 4.56
C PRO A 394 -7.72 -25.83 4.63
N ALA A 395 -6.66 -26.00 3.85
CA ALA A 395 -5.77 -27.14 3.95
C ALA A 395 -5.09 -27.18 5.34
N LEU A 396 -4.67 -28.38 5.79
CA LEU A 396 -4.14 -28.60 7.16
C LEU A 396 -2.89 -27.77 7.49
N SER A 397 -2.08 -27.41 6.48
CA SER A 397 -0.93 -26.50 6.65
C SER A 397 -1.29 -25.16 7.28
N TYR A 398 -2.55 -24.78 7.26
CA TYR A 398 -3.04 -23.55 7.88
C TYR A 398 -3.21 -23.59 9.41
N GLU A 399 -2.83 -24.68 10.07
CA GLU A 399 -2.65 -24.69 11.52
C GLU A 399 -1.42 -23.88 11.97
N VAL A 400 -0.46 -23.68 11.07
CA VAL A 400 0.71 -22.83 11.29
C VAL A 400 0.28 -21.34 11.36
N ASP A 401 0.70 -20.64 12.40
CA ASP A 401 0.30 -19.25 12.68
C ASP A 401 0.57 -18.29 11.49
N TYR A 402 1.71 -18.46 10.83
CA TYR A 402 2.05 -17.68 9.64
C TYR A 402 1.02 -17.84 8.51
N TYR A 403 0.63 -19.08 8.21
CA TYR A 403 -0.35 -19.35 7.15
C TYR A 403 -1.76 -18.91 7.54
N LYS A 404 -2.13 -18.98 8.82
CA LYS A 404 -3.39 -18.40 9.31
C LYS A 404 -3.43 -16.90 9.08
N ARG A 405 -2.33 -16.21 9.36
CA ARG A 405 -2.23 -14.76 9.13
C ARG A 405 -2.33 -14.40 7.64
N MET A 406 -1.77 -15.21 6.75
CA MET A 406 -1.91 -15.01 5.29
C MET A 406 -3.35 -15.06 4.80
N LEU A 407 -4.20 -15.88 5.42
CA LEU A 407 -5.56 -16.16 4.96
C LEU A 407 -6.63 -15.32 5.62
N GLN A 408 -6.38 -14.92 6.84
CA GLN A 408 -7.31 -14.12 7.63
C GLN A 408 -6.82 -12.69 7.61
N SER A 409 -7.71 -11.75 7.30
CA SER A 409 -7.43 -10.33 7.57
C SER A 409 -6.92 -10.21 8.99
N TYR A 410 -5.75 -9.61 9.16
CA TYR A 410 -5.04 -9.55 10.44
C TYR A 410 -5.97 -9.11 11.57
N SER A 411 -6.05 -9.92 12.62
CA SER A 411 -6.70 -9.50 13.85
C SER A 411 -5.80 -8.59 14.69
N ARG A 412 -4.48 -8.57 14.39
CA ARG A 412 -3.47 -7.79 15.11
C ARG A 412 -2.41 -7.26 14.16
N ASN A 413 -2.01 -6.01 14.35
CA ASN A 413 -0.95 -5.37 13.59
C ASN A 413 0.43 -5.91 13.95
N TRP A 414 0.60 -6.36 15.19
CA TRP A 414 1.84 -6.93 15.70
C TRP A 414 1.59 -7.97 16.79
N ASP A 415 2.60 -8.80 17.08
CA ASP A 415 2.61 -9.79 18.18
C ASP A 415 4.03 -9.97 18.70
N PHE A 416 4.17 -10.36 19.97
CA PHE A 416 5.43 -10.62 20.61
C PHE A 416 5.39 -11.93 21.40
N LYS A 417 6.34 -12.84 21.11
CA LYS A 417 6.40 -14.16 21.73
C LYS A 417 7.81 -14.47 22.23
N GLU A 418 7.92 -15.01 23.41
CA GLU A 418 9.12 -15.67 23.88
C GLU A 418 9.15 -17.10 23.32
N LEU A 419 10.18 -17.42 22.53
CA LEU A 419 10.34 -18.75 21.94
C LEU A 419 11.09 -19.69 22.84
N ASN A 420 12.12 -19.18 23.52
CA ASN A 420 12.93 -19.89 24.53
C ASN A 420 13.68 -18.85 25.40
N ASP A 421 14.54 -19.36 26.31
CA ASP A 421 15.28 -18.51 27.27
C ASP A 421 16.16 -17.46 26.59
N SER A 422 16.67 -17.69 25.37
CA SER A 422 17.60 -16.80 24.67
C SER A 422 16.99 -16.08 23.46
N THR A 423 15.78 -16.45 23.02
CA THR A 423 15.22 -15.98 21.72
C THR A 423 13.79 -15.52 21.85
N VAL A 424 13.50 -14.36 21.29
CA VAL A 424 12.15 -13.78 21.14
C VAL A 424 11.77 -13.62 19.67
N LEU A 425 10.46 -13.64 19.39
CA LEU A 425 9.87 -13.38 18.08
C LEU A 425 9.01 -12.13 18.17
N LEU A 426 9.37 -11.10 17.43
CA LEU A 426 8.54 -9.94 17.16
C LEU A 426 7.93 -10.09 15.77
N THR A 427 6.62 -10.15 15.68
CA THR A 427 5.87 -10.14 14.43
C THR A 427 5.32 -8.73 14.19
N VAL A 428 5.63 -8.14 13.05
CA VAL A 428 5.07 -6.84 12.62
C VAL A 428 4.38 -7.04 11.28
N ASN A 429 3.06 -7.09 11.28
CA ASN A 429 2.26 -7.36 10.09
C ASN A 429 2.03 -6.11 9.23
N THR A 430 2.25 -4.92 9.77
CA THR A 430 2.16 -3.64 9.06
C THR A 430 2.94 -2.57 9.82
N PHE A 431 3.45 -1.57 9.11
CA PHE A 431 3.93 -0.32 9.72
C PHE A 431 2.84 0.77 9.79
N THR A 432 1.60 0.47 9.38
CA THR A 432 0.45 1.35 9.68
C THR A 432 0.07 1.18 11.16
N LEU A 433 1.00 1.55 12.02
CA LEU A 433 0.91 1.51 13.47
C LEU A 433 0.65 2.92 14.00
N ASN A 434 -0.15 3.03 15.03
CA ASN A 434 -0.25 4.27 15.80
C ASN A 434 0.87 4.35 16.85
N ASP A 435 1.04 5.54 17.44
CA ASP A 435 2.13 5.80 18.39
C ASP A 435 2.07 4.88 19.63
N VAL A 436 0.86 4.49 20.07
CA VAL A 436 0.69 3.59 21.22
C VAL A 436 1.18 2.19 20.90
N GLU A 437 0.83 1.67 19.72
CA GLU A 437 1.31 0.35 19.27
C GLU A 437 2.83 0.33 19.12
N VAL A 438 3.40 1.41 18.58
CA VAL A 438 4.87 1.54 18.46
C VAL A 438 5.53 1.57 19.83
N ASP A 439 5.00 2.35 20.77
CA ASP A 439 5.53 2.42 22.14
C ASP A 439 5.37 1.10 22.91
N ASP A 440 4.27 0.38 22.70
CA ASP A 440 4.09 -0.96 23.26
C ASP A 440 5.15 -1.94 22.72
N ILE A 441 5.43 -1.91 21.40
CA ILE A 441 6.49 -2.74 20.81
C ILE A 441 7.85 -2.37 21.39
N VAL A 442 8.19 -1.08 21.47
CA VAL A 442 9.46 -0.59 22.03
C VAL A 442 9.59 -1.01 23.50
N SER A 443 8.52 -0.89 24.27
CA SER A 443 8.49 -1.36 25.66
C SER A 443 8.76 -2.86 25.76
N LYS A 444 8.12 -3.67 24.92
CA LYS A 444 8.36 -5.12 24.86
C LYS A 444 9.81 -5.47 24.49
N ILE A 445 10.40 -4.73 23.55
CA ILE A 445 11.82 -4.88 23.24
C ILE A 445 12.66 -4.53 24.47
N GLY A 446 12.36 -3.40 25.15
CA GLY A 446 13.04 -2.96 26.36
C GLY A 446 13.01 -3.97 27.51
N GLU A 447 11.87 -4.64 27.72
CA GLU A 447 11.72 -5.73 28.69
C GLU A 447 12.57 -6.98 28.36
N ASN A 448 13.05 -7.08 27.11
CA ASN A 448 13.73 -8.26 26.58
C ASN A 448 15.14 -7.99 26.03
N VAL A 449 15.76 -6.88 26.40
CA VAL A 449 17.12 -6.51 25.93
C VAL A 449 18.21 -7.51 26.35
N GLN A 450 17.96 -8.35 27.35
CA GLN A 450 18.86 -9.41 27.82
C GLN A 450 18.78 -10.69 26.98
N LYS A 451 17.82 -10.82 26.10
CA LYS A 451 17.73 -11.97 25.19
C LYS A 451 18.83 -11.86 24.12
N GLU A 452 19.49 -12.96 23.84
CA GLU A 452 20.61 -13.00 22.90
C GLU A 452 20.18 -12.79 21.45
N ASN A 453 18.95 -13.24 21.11
CA ASN A 453 18.46 -13.26 19.74
C ASN A 453 17.03 -12.72 19.67
N MET A 454 16.78 -11.88 18.65
CA MET A 454 15.43 -11.47 18.24
C MET A 454 15.19 -11.86 16.80
N ILE A 455 14.10 -12.57 16.57
CA ILE A 455 13.58 -12.80 15.22
C ILE A 455 12.49 -11.76 14.95
N ILE A 456 12.59 -11.02 13.86
CA ILE A 456 11.58 -10.06 13.42
C ILE A 456 10.90 -10.61 12.18
N ASP A 457 9.60 -10.93 12.28
CA ASP A 457 8.82 -11.45 11.15
C ASP A 457 8.14 -10.31 10.40
N LEU A 458 8.65 -9.99 9.21
CA LEU A 458 8.11 -9.00 8.29
C LEU A 458 7.46 -9.64 7.06
N ARG A 459 7.32 -10.97 7.00
CA ARG A 459 6.88 -11.69 5.79
C ARG A 459 5.52 -11.27 5.25
N LEU A 460 4.66 -10.68 6.07
CA LEU A 460 3.33 -10.21 5.66
C LEU A 460 3.18 -8.68 5.77
N ASN A 461 4.27 -7.97 5.91
CA ASN A 461 4.25 -6.52 6.15
C ASN A 461 4.31 -5.74 4.82
N PRO A 462 3.19 -5.13 4.37
CA PRO A 462 3.17 -4.37 3.11
C PRO A 462 3.80 -2.97 3.23
N GLY A 463 4.33 -2.61 4.41
CA GLY A 463 4.81 -1.26 4.70
C GLY A 463 3.84 -0.47 5.58
N GLY A 464 3.83 0.85 5.44
CA GLY A 464 3.01 1.77 6.21
C GLY A 464 3.74 3.06 6.57
N HIS A 465 3.51 3.58 7.77
CA HIS A 465 4.01 4.88 8.20
C HIS A 465 5.53 4.88 8.41
N VAL A 466 6.22 5.82 7.76
CA VAL A 466 7.66 6.01 7.90
C VAL A 466 8.05 6.37 9.34
N SER A 467 7.22 7.16 10.03
CA SER A 467 7.45 7.53 11.44
C SER A 467 7.48 6.30 12.36
N ALA A 468 6.56 5.35 12.20
CA ALA A 468 6.53 4.11 12.95
C ALA A 468 7.76 3.24 12.65
N MET A 469 8.12 3.12 11.37
CA MET A 469 9.33 2.41 10.95
C MET A 469 10.59 3.02 11.56
N ASN A 470 10.78 4.33 11.45
CA ASN A 470 11.95 5.06 11.97
C ASN A 470 12.06 4.91 13.49
N ARG A 471 10.94 4.98 14.18
CA ARG A 471 10.93 4.80 15.64
C ARG A 471 11.34 3.39 16.06
N LEU A 472 10.93 2.36 15.32
CA LEU A 472 11.38 0.99 15.59
C LEU A 472 12.83 0.77 15.16
N LEU A 473 13.30 1.33 14.04
CA LEU A 473 14.70 1.27 13.62
C LEU A 473 15.64 1.83 14.69
N SER A 474 15.26 2.95 15.30
CA SER A 474 16.11 3.63 16.32
C SER A 474 16.52 2.74 17.50
N VAL A 475 15.71 1.72 17.82
CA VAL A 475 15.96 0.77 18.91
C VAL A 475 17.12 -0.19 18.58
N PHE A 476 17.41 -0.41 17.30
CA PHE A 476 18.41 -1.36 16.82
C PHE A 476 19.71 -0.69 16.36
N ILE A 477 19.77 0.63 16.30
CA ILE A 477 20.96 1.39 15.86
C ILE A 477 21.91 1.58 17.04
N ASP A 478 23.20 1.21 16.85
CA ASP A 478 24.13 1.06 17.96
C ASP A 478 24.74 2.37 18.47
N THR A 479 25.20 3.26 17.59
CA THR A 479 26.09 4.34 18.07
C THR A 479 25.90 5.72 17.44
N THR A 480 25.56 5.80 16.18
CA THR A 480 25.45 7.07 15.44
C THR A 480 24.19 7.08 14.61
N SER A 481 23.72 8.27 14.29
CA SER A 481 22.64 8.41 13.31
C SER A 481 23.04 7.78 11.98
N VAL A 482 22.10 7.07 11.37
CA VAL A 482 22.26 6.48 10.05
C VAL A 482 21.33 7.19 9.07
N ALA A 483 21.86 7.51 7.89
CA ALA A 483 21.05 8.10 6.84
C ALA A 483 20.03 7.06 6.33
N LEU A 484 18.75 7.45 6.25
CA LEU A 484 17.72 6.63 5.67
C LEU A 484 17.81 6.65 4.15
N ASN A 485 17.90 7.84 3.56
CA ASN A 485 17.99 8.06 2.12
C ASN A 485 19.20 8.93 1.75
N GLN A 486 19.66 8.81 0.52
CA GLN A 486 20.76 9.63 -0.03
C GLN A 486 20.23 10.89 -0.70
N TYR A 487 19.14 10.77 -1.46
CA TYR A 487 18.47 11.89 -2.12
C TYR A 487 17.06 11.52 -2.55
N ALA A 488 16.26 12.54 -2.85
CA ALA A 488 14.97 12.39 -3.49
C ALA A 488 14.94 13.15 -4.82
N MET A 489 14.22 12.63 -5.80
CA MET A 489 14.08 13.27 -7.11
C MET A 489 12.66 13.13 -7.66
N VAL A 490 12.31 14.06 -8.54
CA VAL A 490 11.09 14.02 -9.37
C VAL A 490 11.49 14.14 -10.85
N ASN A 491 10.67 13.57 -11.72
CA ASN A 491 10.94 13.59 -13.15
C ASN A 491 10.41 14.88 -13.82
N SER A 492 9.36 15.45 -13.24
CA SER A 492 8.61 16.55 -13.82
C SER A 492 8.73 17.86 -13.04
N ASN A 493 8.44 18.94 -13.71
CA ASN A 493 8.12 20.23 -13.10
C ASN A 493 6.62 20.55 -13.27
N ALA A 494 6.15 21.63 -12.64
CA ALA A 494 4.74 22.04 -12.66
C ALA A 494 4.15 22.37 -14.04
N SER A 495 4.96 22.41 -15.10
CA SER A 495 4.55 22.79 -16.45
C SER A 495 4.15 21.62 -17.35
N TYR A 496 4.21 20.38 -16.87
CA TYR A 496 3.88 19.22 -17.70
C TYR A 496 2.38 19.13 -18.01
N GLU A 497 2.10 18.82 -19.28
CA GLU A 497 0.75 18.73 -19.81
C GLU A 497 -0.10 17.66 -19.15
N SER A 498 0.51 16.55 -18.70
CA SER A 498 -0.20 15.45 -18.05
C SER A 498 -0.90 15.86 -16.75
N PHE A 499 -0.44 16.90 -16.08
CA PHE A 499 -1.08 17.37 -14.84
C PHE A 499 -2.49 17.93 -15.05
N LYS A 500 -2.86 18.36 -16.26
CA LYS A 500 -4.23 18.80 -16.54
C LYS A 500 -5.28 17.70 -16.35
N TYR A 501 -4.87 16.45 -16.34
CA TYR A 501 -5.72 15.29 -16.08
C TYR A 501 -5.69 14.81 -14.62
N SER A 502 -4.90 15.46 -13.76
CA SER A 502 -4.78 15.10 -12.36
C SER A 502 -5.97 15.60 -11.55
N LEU A 503 -6.59 14.69 -10.79
CA LEU A 503 -7.68 15.02 -9.85
C LEU A 503 -7.18 15.74 -8.60
N ASN A 504 -5.88 15.62 -8.31
CA ASN A 504 -5.23 16.16 -7.12
C ASN A 504 -4.07 17.11 -7.49
N TYR A 505 -4.25 17.91 -8.53
CA TYR A 505 -3.22 18.81 -9.08
C TYR A 505 -2.55 19.70 -8.02
N ASP A 506 -3.33 20.44 -7.25
CA ASP A 506 -2.81 21.38 -6.25
C ASP A 506 -2.00 20.67 -5.14
N GLN A 507 -2.35 19.43 -4.84
CA GLN A 507 -1.68 18.59 -3.84
C GLN A 507 -0.39 17.97 -4.39
N SER A 508 -0.38 17.65 -5.69
CA SER A 508 0.74 16.98 -6.35
C SER A 508 1.90 17.94 -6.66
N ILE A 509 1.62 19.23 -6.90
CA ILE A 509 2.56 20.19 -7.46
C ILE A 509 3.23 21.06 -6.42
N ALA A 510 2.53 21.46 -5.35
CA ALA A 510 3.11 22.29 -4.29
C ALA A 510 4.47 21.78 -3.76
N PRO A 511 4.74 20.45 -3.68
CA PRO A 511 6.03 19.94 -3.27
C PRO A 511 7.16 20.15 -4.29
N PHE A 512 6.86 20.42 -5.57
CA PHE A 512 7.89 20.49 -6.62
C PHE A 512 8.55 21.85 -6.74
N GLU A 513 8.03 22.89 -6.11
CA GLU A 513 8.67 24.19 -6.02
C GLU A 513 10.01 24.12 -5.27
N GLU A 514 10.17 23.10 -4.39
CA GLU A 514 11.39 22.86 -3.61
C GLU A 514 12.44 22.06 -4.38
N PHE A 515 12.06 21.41 -5.50
CA PHE A 515 12.96 20.57 -6.30
C PHE A 515 13.66 21.40 -7.37
N LYS A 516 14.97 21.27 -7.47
CA LYS A 516 15.81 22.05 -8.39
C LYS A 516 16.52 21.17 -9.39
N GLN A 517 16.69 21.66 -10.60
CA GLN A 517 17.52 20.99 -11.58
C GLN A 517 19.00 21.14 -11.22
N ILE A 518 19.72 20.02 -11.21
CA ILE A 518 21.18 19.99 -11.02
C ILE A 518 21.84 19.87 -12.39
N GLU A 519 22.84 20.73 -12.65
CA GLU A 519 23.56 20.73 -13.92
C GLU A 519 24.16 19.35 -14.20
N GLY A 520 23.92 18.81 -15.40
CA GLY A 520 24.39 17.49 -15.83
C GLY A 520 23.60 16.30 -15.31
N LYS A 521 22.55 16.52 -14.49
CA LYS A 521 21.64 15.45 -14.06
C LYS A 521 20.27 15.56 -14.73
N LYS A 522 19.66 14.40 -15.04
CA LYS A 522 18.28 14.34 -15.52
C LYS A 522 17.32 14.42 -14.34
N GLY A 523 16.23 15.17 -14.47
CA GLY A 523 15.20 15.35 -13.43
C GLY A 523 15.50 16.52 -12.47
N PHE A 524 14.66 16.62 -11.46
CA PHE A 524 14.71 17.67 -10.44
C PHE A 524 14.96 17.02 -9.08
N TYR A 525 15.86 17.57 -8.31
CA TYR A 525 16.33 17.01 -7.05
C TYR A 525 15.89 17.90 -5.89
N ALA A 526 15.50 17.27 -4.80
CA ALA A 526 15.30 17.98 -3.55
C ALA A 526 16.60 18.70 -3.16
N ASP A 527 16.47 19.92 -2.67
CA ASP A 527 17.60 20.64 -2.07
C ASP A 527 18.16 19.81 -0.89
N SER A 528 19.43 20.02 -0.53
CA SER A 528 20.12 19.34 0.58
C SER A 528 19.42 19.44 1.94
N GLU A 529 18.35 20.23 2.02
CA GLU A 529 17.46 20.34 3.17
C GLU A 529 16.21 19.46 3.12
N TYR A 530 15.90 18.79 1.98
CA TYR A 530 14.92 17.70 2.03
C TYR A 530 15.51 16.65 2.97
N PRO A 531 14.82 16.32 4.08
CA PRO A 531 15.51 15.65 5.15
C PRO A 531 16.09 14.35 4.62
N VAL A 532 17.41 14.28 4.52
CA VAL A 532 18.11 13.04 4.76
C VAL A 532 17.62 12.67 6.15
N ASN A 533 16.62 11.78 6.21
CA ASN A 533 16.06 11.36 7.49
C ASN A 533 17.14 10.56 8.21
N ASP A 534 17.91 11.25 9.02
CA ASP A 534 18.85 10.59 9.90
C ASP A 534 18.09 9.95 11.05
N ILE A 535 18.25 8.64 11.18
CA ILE A 535 17.70 7.90 12.30
C ILE A 535 18.74 7.86 13.40
N ALA A 536 18.48 8.58 14.48
CA ALA A 536 19.31 8.52 15.68
C ALA A 536 18.96 7.28 16.53
N PRO A 537 19.92 6.72 17.26
CA PRO A 537 19.65 5.69 18.26
C PRO A 537 18.61 6.16 19.27
N ASP A 538 17.72 5.26 19.70
CA ASP A 538 16.80 5.57 20.79
C ASP A 538 17.55 5.84 22.08
N SER A 539 17.12 6.88 22.83
CA SER A 539 17.79 7.31 24.03
C SER A 539 17.50 6.46 25.28
N LEU A 540 16.45 5.65 25.23
CA LEU A 540 15.93 4.90 26.37
C LEU A 540 16.03 3.40 26.18
N VAL A 541 15.81 2.90 24.96
CA VAL A 541 15.77 1.49 24.64
C VAL A 541 16.74 1.17 23.52
N HIS A 542 17.67 0.27 23.79
CA HIS A 542 18.58 -0.26 22.79
C HIS A 542 18.63 -1.78 22.91
N TYR A 543 18.44 -2.48 21.80
CA TYR A 543 18.56 -3.92 21.72
C TYR A 543 19.96 -4.33 21.22
N PRO A 544 20.83 -4.87 22.09
CA PRO A 544 22.22 -5.19 21.72
C PRO A 544 22.37 -6.60 21.10
N GLY A 545 21.33 -7.44 21.19
CA GLY A 545 21.36 -8.83 20.74
C GLY A 545 21.39 -8.96 19.23
N LYS A 546 21.52 -10.20 18.75
CA LYS A 546 21.49 -10.55 17.31
C LYS A 546 20.07 -10.45 16.76
N VAL A 547 19.93 -9.88 15.58
CA VAL A 547 18.64 -9.69 14.90
C VAL A 547 18.57 -10.55 13.64
N TYR A 548 17.54 -11.36 13.52
CA TYR A 548 17.21 -12.15 12.33
C TYR A 548 15.88 -11.67 11.76
N ILE A 549 15.82 -11.31 10.50
CA ILE A 549 14.61 -10.78 9.87
C ILE A 549 14.06 -11.82 8.89
N LEU A 550 12.81 -12.24 9.10
CA LEU A 550 12.11 -13.08 8.13
C LEU A 550 11.48 -12.20 7.07
N THR A 551 11.84 -12.42 5.80
CA THR A 551 11.37 -11.65 4.65
C THR A 551 10.64 -12.52 3.63
N SER A 552 9.75 -11.90 2.86
CA SER A 552 9.08 -12.48 1.71
C SER A 552 8.78 -11.41 0.65
N ASP A 553 8.23 -11.82 -0.47
CA ASP A 553 7.71 -10.94 -1.53
C ASP A 553 6.56 -10.02 -1.07
N GLN A 554 6.03 -10.22 0.14
CA GLN A 554 5.05 -9.32 0.76
C GLN A 554 5.70 -8.33 1.75
N SER A 555 7.00 -8.43 1.98
CA SER A 555 7.76 -7.43 2.73
C SER A 555 8.00 -6.23 1.81
N CYS A 556 7.11 -5.23 1.85
CA CYS A 556 7.09 -4.14 0.88
C CYS A 556 7.30 -2.77 1.52
N SER A 557 7.69 -1.76 0.71
CA SER A 557 7.76 -0.36 1.12
C SER A 557 8.57 -0.20 2.43
N ALA A 558 8.02 0.40 3.47
CA ALA A 558 8.68 0.59 4.76
C ALA A 558 9.26 -0.71 5.35
N ALA A 559 8.68 -1.89 5.07
CA ALA A 559 9.24 -3.16 5.55
C ALA A 559 10.55 -3.54 4.84
N THR A 560 10.63 -3.32 3.52
CA THR A 560 11.89 -3.46 2.78
C THR A 560 12.94 -2.49 3.29
N VAL A 561 12.57 -1.21 3.47
CA VAL A 561 13.48 -0.18 3.96
C VAL A 561 14.01 -0.52 5.36
N PHE A 562 13.14 -0.94 6.27
CA PHE A 562 13.51 -1.39 7.62
C PHE A 562 14.57 -2.50 7.58
N ALA A 563 14.30 -3.57 6.82
CA ALA A 563 15.24 -4.67 6.68
C ALA A 563 16.56 -4.20 6.05
N SER A 564 16.49 -3.40 4.97
CA SER A 564 17.65 -2.90 4.24
C SER A 564 18.55 -2.02 5.11
N VAL A 565 17.98 -1.13 5.93
CA VAL A 565 18.76 -0.27 6.83
C VAL A 565 19.51 -1.12 7.87
N LEU A 566 18.85 -2.10 8.49
CA LEU A 566 19.52 -2.95 9.48
C LEU A 566 20.60 -3.83 8.85
N VAL A 567 20.39 -4.34 7.65
CA VAL A 567 21.39 -5.14 6.93
C VAL A 567 22.59 -4.28 6.53
N ARG A 568 22.39 -3.08 5.97
CA ARG A 568 23.48 -2.14 5.61
C ARG A 568 24.34 -1.74 6.81
N ASN A 569 23.71 -1.66 7.98
CA ASN A 569 24.40 -1.30 9.23
C ASN A 569 24.88 -2.52 10.02
N HIS A 570 24.93 -3.70 9.40
CA HIS A 570 25.41 -4.96 10.03
C HIS A 570 24.69 -5.32 11.32
N ARG A 571 23.42 -4.92 11.45
CA ARG A 571 22.59 -5.16 12.62
C ARG A 571 21.60 -6.31 12.45
N ALA A 572 21.44 -6.85 11.25
CA ALA A 572 20.53 -7.96 11.01
C ALA A 572 21.01 -8.88 9.91
N VAL A 573 20.54 -10.12 10.00
CA VAL A 573 20.63 -11.16 8.97
C VAL A 573 19.22 -11.47 8.48
N THR A 574 19.06 -11.63 7.18
CA THR A 574 17.75 -11.90 6.56
C THR A 574 17.61 -13.37 6.16
N VAL A 575 16.42 -13.93 6.41
CA VAL A 575 16.08 -15.34 6.13
C VAL A 575 14.75 -15.39 5.41
N GLY A 576 14.67 -16.16 4.34
CA GLY A 576 13.44 -16.36 3.61
C GLY A 576 13.56 -16.03 2.15
N ARG A 577 12.86 -15.01 1.67
CA ARG A 577 12.78 -14.67 0.25
C ARG A 577 13.02 -13.19 0.02
N GLU A 578 13.33 -12.86 -1.23
CA GLU A 578 13.45 -11.48 -1.71
C GLU A 578 12.22 -10.64 -1.34
N THR A 579 12.46 -9.39 -0.93
CA THR A 579 11.39 -8.45 -0.61
C THR A 579 10.64 -7.97 -1.85
N GLY A 580 9.40 -7.49 -1.68
CA GLY A 580 8.52 -7.11 -2.80
C GLY A 580 8.78 -5.72 -3.39
N THR A 581 9.53 -4.86 -2.69
CA THR A 581 9.94 -3.54 -3.20
C THR A 581 11.44 -3.45 -3.37
N ALA A 582 11.89 -2.51 -4.21
CA ALA A 582 13.29 -2.37 -4.53
C ALA A 582 14.14 -2.01 -3.29
N TYR A 583 15.37 -2.57 -3.25
CA TYR A 583 16.34 -2.26 -2.21
C TYR A 583 16.87 -0.83 -2.32
N HIS A 584 17.12 -0.38 -3.56
CA HIS A 584 17.84 0.87 -3.83
C HIS A 584 16.97 2.11 -3.69
N TYR A 585 15.67 1.99 -3.92
CA TYR A 585 14.75 3.14 -3.96
C TYR A 585 13.32 2.74 -3.63
N VAL A 586 12.52 3.74 -3.34
CA VAL A 586 11.05 3.64 -3.33
C VAL A 586 10.47 4.82 -4.12
N THR A 587 9.42 4.55 -4.86
CA THR A 587 8.64 5.57 -5.56
C THR A 587 7.36 5.81 -4.79
N ALA A 588 7.40 6.75 -3.88
CA ALA A 588 6.29 7.01 -2.96
C ALA A 588 6.18 8.50 -2.61
N MET A 589 5.57 8.81 -1.50
CA MET A 589 5.44 10.12 -0.83
C MET A 589 4.45 11.08 -1.49
N LYS A 590 4.42 11.22 -2.82
CA LYS A 590 3.49 12.07 -3.57
C LYS A 590 3.03 11.35 -4.82
N PHE A 591 1.78 11.59 -5.20
CA PHE A 591 1.13 10.88 -6.30
C PHE A 591 0.29 11.83 -7.16
N ALA A 592 0.20 11.52 -8.44
CA ALA A 592 -0.79 12.11 -9.32
C ALA A 592 -1.89 11.08 -9.60
N ASP A 593 -3.13 11.45 -9.33
CA ASP A 593 -4.32 10.66 -9.67
C ASP A 593 -4.82 11.12 -11.04
N ILE A 594 -4.30 10.52 -12.10
CA ILE A 594 -4.64 10.84 -13.47
C ILE A 594 -5.97 10.19 -13.83
N GLN A 595 -6.97 11.00 -14.23
CA GLN A 595 -8.22 10.48 -14.76
C GLN A 595 -8.27 10.62 -16.28
N LEU A 596 -8.41 9.50 -16.97
CA LEU A 596 -8.54 9.45 -18.42
C LEU A 596 -9.88 10.06 -18.87
N PRO A 597 -9.90 10.98 -19.85
CA PRO A 597 -11.07 11.81 -20.14
C PRO A 597 -12.27 11.05 -20.69
N ASN A 598 -12.06 9.98 -21.44
CA ASN A 598 -13.13 9.23 -22.08
C ASN A 598 -13.60 8.05 -21.24
N SER A 599 -12.69 7.15 -20.85
CA SER A 599 -12.98 5.94 -20.05
C SER A 599 -13.26 6.24 -18.59
N LYS A 600 -12.80 7.38 -18.07
CA LYS A 600 -12.83 7.73 -16.65
C LYS A 600 -11.94 6.83 -15.76
N ILE A 601 -11.12 5.99 -16.35
CA ILE A 601 -10.15 5.18 -15.60
C ILE A 601 -9.18 6.12 -14.88
N GLN A 602 -8.95 5.83 -13.60
CA GLN A 602 -8.02 6.58 -12.75
C GLN A 602 -6.75 5.75 -12.52
N VAL A 603 -5.60 6.40 -12.69
CA VAL A 603 -4.28 5.80 -12.51
C VAL A 603 -3.51 6.61 -11.48
N HIS A 604 -3.06 5.93 -10.44
CA HIS A 604 -2.25 6.48 -9.36
C HIS A 604 -0.78 6.38 -9.72
N ILE A 605 -0.15 7.49 -10.06
CA ILE A 605 1.24 7.56 -10.53
C ILE A 605 2.12 8.17 -9.44
N PRO A 606 3.15 7.45 -8.94
CA PRO A 606 4.09 8.03 -7.98
C PRO A 606 4.94 9.11 -8.64
N LEU A 607 5.16 10.20 -7.92
CA LEU A 607 5.86 11.39 -8.42
C LEU A 607 7.26 11.57 -7.85
N VAL A 608 7.52 11.02 -6.66
CA VAL A 608 8.81 11.15 -5.97
C VAL A 608 9.51 9.81 -5.92
N LYS A 609 10.78 9.79 -6.27
CA LYS A 609 11.70 8.67 -6.07
C LYS A 609 12.67 9.02 -4.95
N GLU A 610 12.61 8.29 -3.86
CA GLU A 610 13.62 8.33 -2.80
C GLU A 610 14.66 7.25 -3.04
N VAL A 611 15.93 7.62 -3.05
CA VAL A 611 17.05 6.71 -3.27
C VAL A 611 17.77 6.49 -1.94
N PHE A 612 17.87 5.22 -1.55
CA PHE A 612 18.47 4.81 -0.28
C PHE A 612 19.93 4.37 -0.43
N ASP A 613 20.26 3.77 -1.58
CA ASP A 613 21.58 3.24 -1.87
C ASP A 613 21.82 3.25 -3.38
N ASP A 614 23.04 3.57 -3.81
CA ASP A 614 23.47 3.55 -5.21
C ASP A 614 24.47 2.42 -5.52
N VAL A 615 24.82 1.63 -4.51
CA VAL A 615 25.68 0.45 -4.68
C VAL A 615 24.94 -0.66 -5.42
N VAL A 616 25.42 -1.02 -6.60
CA VAL A 616 24.86 -2.09 -7.43
C VAL A 616 25.92 -3.19 -7.62
N ASN A 617 25.57 -4.41 -7.20
CA ASN A 617 26.39 -5.60 -7.39
C ASN A 617 25.52 -6.86 -7.49
N GLU A 618 26.12 -8.05 -7.51
CA GLU A 618 25.40 -9.32 -7.60
C GLU A 618 24.47 -9.57 -6.40
N ARG A 619 24.82 -9.04 -5.23
CA ARG A 619 24.03 -9.14 -3.99
C ARG A 619 22.84 -8.19 -3.97
N VAL A 620 23.00 -7.01 -4.54
CA VAL A 620 21.98 -5.97 -4.64
C VAL A 620 21.86 -5.47 -6.08
N PRO A 621 21.30 -6.28 -6.98
CA PRO A 621 21.10 -5.87 -8.37
C PRO A 621 20.07 -4.75 -8.44
N TYR A 622 20.29 -3.76 -9.29
CA TYR A 622 19.39 -2.62 -9.40
C TYR A 622 17.96 -3.04 -9.75
N GLY A 623 16.98 -2.41 -9.11
CA GLY A 623 15.54 -2.67 -9.32
C GLY A 623 15.04 -4.01 -8.75
N ARG A 624 15.91 -4.74 -8.04
CA ARG A 624 15.54 -5.95 -7.28
C ARG A 624 15.26 -5.59 -5.82
N GLY A 625 14.45 -6.41 -5.16
CA GLY A 625 14.24 -6.35 -3.73
C GLY A 625 15.52 -6.69 -2.95
N LEU A 626 15.47 -6.55 -1.62
CA LEU A 626 16.54 -7.06 -0.77
C LEU A 626 16.57 -8.59 -0.88
N LEU A 627 17.66 -9.11 -1.44
CA LEU A 627 17.91 -10.55 -1.46
C LEU A 627 18.27 -11.01 -0.05
N PRO A 628 17.67 -12.10 0.47
CA PRO A 628 17.97 -12.57 1.82
C PRO A 628 19.39 -13.14 1.92
N ASP A 629 20.00 -13.05 3.12
CA ASP A 629 21.30 -13.67 3.40
C ASP A 629 21.20 -15.18 3.30
N TYR A 630 20.08 -15.72 3.75
CA TYR A 630 19.75 -17.13 3.66
C TYR A 630 18.44 -17.29 2.90
N GLU A 631 18.55 -17.53 1.59
CA GLU A 631 17.38 -17.78 0.75
C GLU A 631 16.78 -19.14 1.12
N PHE A 632 15.51 -19.14 1.44
CA PHE A 632 14.75 -20.33 1.80
C PHE A 632 13.38 -20.32 1.10
N PRO A 633 13.32 -20.80 -0.15
CA PRO A 633 12.05 -20.98 -0.85
C PRO A 633 11.30 -22.18 -0.24
N VAL A 634 10.04 -21.98 0.12
CA VAL A 634 9.18 -23.08 0.61
C VAL A 634 8.73 -23.90 -0.60
N THR A 635 8.94 -25.21 -0.55
CA THR A 635 8.45 -26.12 -1.58
C THR A 635 6.97 -26.47 -1.38
N TYR A 636 6.34 -27.05 -2.42
CA TYR A 636 4.97 -27.54 -2.31
C TYR A 636 4.84 -28.63 -1.21
N GLU A 637 5.78 -29.53 -1.15
CA GLU A 637 5.83 -30.61 -0.19
C GLU A 637 5.94 -30.07 1.25
N GLU A 638 6.86 -29.12 1.49
CA GLU A 638 7.02 -28.47 2.80
C GLU A 638 5.76 -27.72 3.20
N PHE A 639 5.15 -26.98 2.28
CA PHE A 639 3.93 -26.24 2.57
C PHE A 639 2.77 -27.14 3.03
N PHE A 640 2.60 -28.33 2.41
CA PHE A 640 1.47 -29.22 2.72
C PHE A 640 1.76 -30.27 3.78
N THR A 641 3.03 -30.66 3.99
CA THR A 641 3.41 -31.73 4.92
C THR A 641 3.91 -31.20 6.25
N SER A 642 4.48 -29.99 6.28
CA SER A 642 4.96 -29.39 7.52
C SER A 642 3.81 -28.92 8.40
N LYS A 643 3.89 -29.25 9.68
CA LYS A 643 3.02 -28.72 10.74
C LYS A 643 3.61 -27.49 11.41
N ASN A 644 4.81 -27.08 10.98
CA ASN A 644 5.59 -26.01 11.57
C ASN A 644 5.86 -24.92 10.53
N ASP A 645 6.26 -23.75 11.01
CA ASP A 645 6.73 -22.64 10.17
C ASP A 645 8.19 -22.93 9.76
N VAL A 646 8.36 -23.52 8.57
CA VAL A 646 9.69 -23.99 8.09
C VAL A 646 10.72 -22.86 7.95
N VAL A 647 10.28 -21.62 7.66
CA VAL A 647 11.19 -20.47 7.58
C VAL A 647 11.63 -20.00 8.96
N LEU A 648 10.70 -20.01 9.92
CA LEU A 648 11.02 -19.72 11.33
C LEU A 648 11.93 -20.79 11.91
N GLU A 649 11.69 -22.08 11.62
CA GLU A 649 12.58 -23.17 12.03
C GLU A 649 13.97 -22.99 11.46
N LYS A 650 14.08 -22.58 10.18
CA LYS A 650 15.38 -22.29 9.56
C LYS A 650 16.13 -21.16 10.27
N ALA A 651 15.46 -20.10 10.68
CA ALA A 651 16.09 -19.05 11.48
C ALA A 651 16.58 -19.59 12.84
N LEU A 652 15.79 -20.45 13.51
CA LEU A 652 16.20 -21.07 14.76
C LEU A 652 17.38 -22.04 14.60
N GLU A 653 17.48 -22.76 13.47
CA GLU A 653 18.64 -23.57 13.13
C GLU A 653 19.90 -22.71 12.98
N LEU A 654 19.81 -21.59 12.24
CA LEU A 654 20.92 -20.66 12.07
C LEU A 654 21.40 -20.08 13.41
N ILE A 655 20.47 -19.76 14.30
CA ILE A 655 20.78 -19.33 15.68
C ILE A 655 21.52 -20.44 16.44
N ALA A 656 21.03 -21.67 16.37
CA ALA A 656 21.66 -22.83 17.06
C ALA A 656 23.06 -23.15 16.50
N GLU A 657 23.28 -22.94 15.19
CA GLU A 657 24.57 -23.08 14.54
C GLU A 657 25.52 -21.89 14.78
N GLY A 658 25.05 -20.83 15.44
CA GLY A 658 25.80 -19.60 15.67
C GLY A 658 26.05 -18.76 14.41
N LYS A 659 25.34 -19.05 13.33
CA LYS A 659 25.43 -18.31 12.06
C LYS A 659 24.71 -16.98 12.19
N TYR A 660 25.47 -15.92 12.08
CA TYR A 660 24.96 -14.54 12.14
C TYR A 660 25.59 -13.73 11.01
N LEU A 661 26.21 -12.60 11.31
CA LEU A 661 26.88 -11.80 10.27
C LEU A 661 28.08 -12.56 9.74
N GLY A 662 28.07 -12.86 8.45
CA GLY A 662 29.27 -13.29 7.70
C GLY A 662 30.15 -12.08 7.31
N GLU A 663 31.03 -12.29 6.34
CA GLU A 663 31.70 -11.19 5.64
C GLU A 663 30.62 -10.23 5.11
N ASN A 664 30.87 -8.92 5.24
CA ASN A 664 29.91 -7.88 4.88
C ASN A 664 29.36 -8.12 3.46
N PRO A 665 28.09 -8.48 3.27
CA PRO A 665 27.56 -8.75 1.93
C PRO A 665 27.51 -7.50 1.04
N PHE A 666 27.73 -6.30 1.62
CA PHE A 666 27.73 -5.00 0.98
C PHE A 666 29.12 -4.35 0.91
N GLU A 667 30.16 -4.92 1.56
CA GLU A 667 31.52 -4.57 1.22
C GLU A 667 31.77 -5.10 -0.20
N VAL A 668 31.67 -4.21 -1.17
CA VAL A 668 32.43 -4.37 -2.38
C VAL A 668 33.87 -4.59 -1.88
N GLU A 669 34.47 -5.76 -2.13
CA GLU A 669 35.91 -5.80 -2.28
C GLU A 669 36.19 -4.70 -3.31
N VAL A 670 36.51 -3.51 -2.83
CA VAL A 670 37.35 -2.62 -3.58
C VAL A 670 38.60 -3.47 -3.73
N GLU A 671 38.63 -4.35 -4.76
CA GLU A 671 39.89 -4.69 -5.35
C GLU A 671 40.55 -3.34 -5.42
N ASN A 672 41.54 -3.14 -4.56
CA ASN A 672 42.58 -2.18 -4.78
C ASN A 672 43.26 -2.61 -6.10
N THR A 673 42.52 -2.50 -7.18
CA THR A 673 43.08 -2.05 -8.42
C THR A 673 43.55 -0.61 -8.10
N THR A 674 44.61 -0.51 -7.31
CA THR A 674 45.75 0.29 -7.76
C THR A 674 46.11 -0.25 -9.12
N ALA A 675 45.22 -0.18 -10.07
CA ALA A 675 45.54 0.16 -11.43
C ALA A 675 46.12 1.57 -11.28
N THR A 676 47.39 1.62 -10.91
CA THR A 676 48.32 2.56 -11.47
C THR A 676 48.31 2.27 -12.99
N THR A 677 47.18 2.49 -13.63
CA THR A 677 47.15 2.95 -15.00
C THR A 677 47.82 4.29 -14.87
N SER A 678 49.15 4.23 -14.98
CA SER A 678 50.00 5.40 -14.88
C SER A 678 49.34 6.39 -15.84
N ASN A 679 49.12 7.61 -15.43
CA ASN A 679 48.64 8.68 -16.30
C ASN A 679 49.44 8.69 -17.64
N LYS A 680 50.61 8.08 -17.69
CA LYS A 680 51.38 7.81 -18.87
C LYS A 680 50.69 6.94 -19.92
N GLU A 681 49.93 5.91 -19.59
CA GLU A 681 49.22 5.10 -20.59
C GLU A 681 48.02 5.83 -21.17
N ILE A 682 47.28 6.58 -20.34
CA ILE A 682 46.18 7.42 -20.83
C ILE A 682 46.73 8.53 -21.73
N TYR A 683 47.85 9.16 -21.36
CA TYR A 683 48.52 10.14 -22.22
C TYR A 683 49.08 9.53 -23.49
N LEU A 684 49.60 8.30 -23.48
CA LEU A 684 50.02 7.56 -24.65
C LEU A 684 48.84 7.27 -25.60
N TRP A 685 47.70 6.85 -25.09
CA TRP A 685 46.50 6.61 -25.90
C TRP A 685 45.93 7.92 -26.48
N ILE A 686 45.91 9.00 -25.73
CA ILE A 686 45.52 10.33 -26.22
C ILE A 686 46.49 10.81 -27.28
N CYS A 687 47.81 10.67 -27.09
CA CYS A 687 48.80 11.01 -28.09
C CYS A 687 48.66 10.13 -29.34
N PHE A 688 48.35 8.84 -29.22
CA PHE A 688 48.15 7.94 -30.35
C PHE A 688 46.91 8.31 -31.18
N ILE A 689 45.80 8.70 -30.49
CA ILE A 689 44.58 9.18 -31.14
C ILE A 689 44.82 10.52 -31.85
N LEU A 690 45.54 11.45 -31.22
CA LEU A 690 45.90 12.73 -31.85
C LEU A 690 46.83 12.56 -33.02
N PHE A 691 47.77 11.62 -32.96
CA PHE A 691 48.66 11.29 -34.07
C PHE A 691 47.94 10.63 -35.25
N ALA A 692 46.94 9.76 -34.96
CA ALA A 692 46.08 9.16 -35.97
C ALA A 692 45.21 10.19 -36.67
N ILE A 693 44.63 11.15 -35.90
CA ILE A 693 43.83 12.27 -36.45
C ILE A 693 44.76 13.16 -37.34
N ALA A 694 45.96 13.52 -36.87
CA ALA A 694 46.93 14.30 -37.65
C ALA A 694 47.37 13.59 -38.94
N ALA A 695 47.55 12.26 -38.88
CA ALA A 695 47.88 11.44 -40.06
C ALA A 695 46.72 11.42 -41.09
N ILE A 696 45.48 11.33 -40.63
CA ILE A 696 44.26 11.39 -41.47
C ILE A 696 44.15 12.77 -42.14
N VAL A 697 44.35 13.85 -41.38
CA VAL A 697 44.32 15.23 -41.92
C VAL A 697 45.45 15.46 -42.90
N CYS A 698 46.67 14.92 -42.67
CA CYS A 698 47.79 15.00 -43.63
C CYS A 698 47.56 14.20 -44.91
N ILE A 699 46.84 13.08 -44.85
CA ILE A 699 46.46 12.28 -46.03
C ILE A 699 45.41 13.04 -46.86
N ASP A 700 44.44 13.69 -46.26
CA ASP A 700 43.42 14.50 -46.94
C ASP A 700 44.04 15.71 -47.64
N PHE A 701 45.03 16.38 -47.04
CA PHE A 701 45.75 17.48 -47.70
C PHE A 701 46.61 17.03 -48.90
N ARG A 702 47.06 15.78 -48.96
CA ARG A 702 47.79 15.25 -50.13
C ARG A 702 46.88 14.79 -51.25
N VAL A 703 45.64 14.44 -50.98
CA VAL A 703 44.67 13.99 -51.98
C VAL A 703 43.96 15.18 -52.64
N PHE A 704 43.73 16.29 -51.94
CA PHE A 704 43.12 17.49 -52.49
C PHE A 704 44.09 18.50 -53.11
N GLY A 705 45.43 18.32 -52.92
CA GLY A 705 46.46 19.20 -53.52
C GLY A 705 46.82 18.90 -54.96
N LYS A 706 46.19 17.92 -55.62
CA LYS A 706 46.54 17.49 -57.03
C LYS A 706 45.32 17.67 -58.00
N ARG A 707 44.51 18.66 -57.83
CA ARG A 707 43.56 19.09 -58.88
C ARG A 707 43.56 20.57 -59.02
N LYS A 708 44.64 21.11 -59.65
CA LYS A 708 44.65 22.33 -60.47
C LYS A 708 45.71 22.13 -61.54
N PHE A 709 45.26 21.77 -62.70
CA PHE A 709 45.49 22.19 -64.06
C PHE A 709 44.92 21.13 -65.00
#